data_bd7cc11edcaeb62c864c4be4c2d13b0d
#
_entry.id   bd7cc11edcaeb62c864c4be4c2d13b0d
#
_cell.length_a   1.000
_cell.length_b   1.000
_cell.length_c   1.000
_cell.angle_alpha   90.00
_cell.angle_beta   90.00
_cell.angle_gamma   90.00
#
_symmetry.space_group_name_H-M   'P 1'
#
loop_
_entity.id
_entity.type
_entity.pdbx_description
1 polymer ?
#
loop_
_entity_poly.entity_id
_entity_poly.type
_entity_poly.pdbx_seq_one_letter_code
_entity_poly.pdbx_strand_id
1 'polypeptide(L)'
;MRRIALFVLIAVLVTPNAFPFGQNKIVYDRFHWNIYHSTHFDVFFYDEEKDALQKVVDVAESAYDELSRKLNFQISKKIPLIFYHTHSAFEQTNVDLNFIPEGVGAFAEPTRNRMVLPIDMTDEKLLQLVQHELTHIFEYELLFQGKLGKSITANPPTWLMEGLASFMAQDEDTKDRMVLRDAVVNDQIPPITRAQGGGYFAYRFGHAVFHYMQQKYGWEGVRDFIYEYRNTLGSSVDRALKRAFEVTPDEFDSRFRTWLRKQYLPALVSKGEPQEYGDPFKIGQGVDSEDISPVPSPSGDLLAAVVTYKEDADVALFNIPKRQLLKNLTSGYTSKYEYPIVQMMTTGPVMGRDVAFAPNGDQIALFVKKERGRNLMLINVVSGAIERSVPIADLEQELNPAYSPDGKWIAFTAFRGSQPDIFVYDVANGSVQNLTSDRFFDAAPVFSPDGQWLVYSSIVNGYAKLMKLNMAKPSERYQMTSGDWNDIDAYFSPDGKRLFFASDKQTGRNVEQPAPVPATAENLAKREGDTPPVDPTNFASYNIYSLNLENGDLLQYTDVVGGCFTPVVFTGENNRERMVFASYYKQHWKLFSTTTDKPIGAAEKTTLPSAPMLPEARTPFQPPVEVAVDPEKIERAGGFKLFIDDVEVNGGVTSDQLLVSRSVIYMSDMLGNRRFIAALDSVSSFSNFDFLYFDLQHRTNWGFRVFDNRSFYTAPDTIFTSDPDRRQIFRQTGAIGIVSYPFSRYHRIDSGLGYMSRDIDYPVQDPAGNIFLITQRDNFPIVSSAFSGDTTVFKRFGPISGHRYEISGSYAPDLKGGGTLTNDWSIDARQYLQVTSRSLLAARIFAGYSTGSFPNFYYFGGLNTVRGYPFRSIIGTRAAFANLEFRFPLIDVLATPIAVFQQIRGHFFFDIGGANFPGQPYKFASGNRLVNGVAAIGYGISLNLLGLEVHWDFARRTDLKKTQGGIRTEFWIGETF
;
A
#
# COMPACT_ATOMS: atom_id res chain seq x y z
N MET A 1 -27.95 -15.17 -24.32
CA MET A 1 -27.35 -15.27 -22.96
C MET A 1 -26.69 -16.62 -22.65
N ARG A 2 -26.82 -17.67 -23.42
CA ARG A 2 -26.19 -19.00 -23.17
C ARG A 2 -24.79 -19.19 -23.81
N ARG A 3 -24.23 -18.20 -24.50
CA ARG A 3 -22.90 -18.29 -25.15
C ARG A 3 -21.78 -17.53 -24.42
N ILE A 4 -22.06 -16.92 -23.26
CA ILE A 4 -21.17 -15.96 -22.57
C ILE A 4 -20.31 -16.62 -21.48
N ALA A 5 -20.73 -17.75 -20.90
CA ALA A 5 -20.04 -18.38 -19.76
C ALA A 5 -18.80 -19.23 -20.13
N LEU A 6 -18.40 -19.28 -21.40
CA LEU A 6 -17.50 -20.33 -21.90
C LEU A 6 -16.06 -19.90 -22.17
N PHE A 7 -15.73 -18.63 -22.15
CA PHE A 7 -14.41 -18.16 -22.61
C PHE A 7 -13.35 -17.93 -21.53
N VAL A 8 -13.71 -18.05 -20.26
CA VAL A 8 -12.81 -17.68 -19.14
C VAL A 8 -11.74 -18.73 -18.83
N LEU A 9 -11.93 -19.99 -19.26
CA LEU A 9 -11.15 -21.11 -18.71
C LEU A 9 -9.92 -21.58 -19.54
N ILE A 10 -9.65 -21.01 -20.72
CA ILE A 10 -8.60 -21.56 -21.62
C ILE A 10 -7.35 -20.68 -21.72
N ALA A 11 -7.34 -19.47 -21.18
CA ALA A 11 -6.25 -18.51 -21.41
C ALA A 11 -5.00 -18.71 -20.53
N VAL A 12 -5.00 -19.62 -19.56
CA VAL A 12 -3.91 -19.74 -18.56
C VAL A 12 -2.92 -20.88 -18.86
N LEU A 13 -3.16 -21.71 -19.86
CA LEU A 13 -2.49 -23.02 -19.96
C LEU A 13 -1.25 -23.13 -20.86
N VAL A 14 -0.72 -22.05 -21.43
CA VAL A 14 0.50 -22.19 -22.27
C VAL A 14 1.46 -21.02 -22.08
N THR A 15 2.14 -20.96 -20.96
CA THR A 15 3.47 -20.38 -20.88
C THR A 15 4.29 -21.16 -19.87
N PRO A 16 5.55 -21.54 -20.16
CA PRO A 16 6.43 -22.18 -19.21
C PRO A 16 6.91 -21.24 -18.09
N ASN A 17 6.35 -20.05 -17.95
CA ASN A 17 6.79 -19.06 -16.98
C ASN A 17 6.10 -19.33 -15.65
N ALA A 18 6.86 -19.83 -14.70
CA ALA A 18 6.43 -20.07 -13.33
C ALA A 18 6.13 -18.78 -12.55
N PHE A 19 6.53 -17.63 -13.08
CA PHE A 19 6.34 -16.33 -12.45
C PHE A 19 5.72 -15.34 -13.46
N PRO A 20 4.50 -14.85 -13.20
CA PRO A 20 3.93 -13.77 -13.99
C PRO A 20 4.71 -12.47 -13.81
N PHE A 21 4.47 -11.48 -14.67
CA PHE A 21 4.93 -10.11 -14.43
C PHE A 21 4.57 -9.66 -13.02
N GLY A 22 5.42 -8.86 -12.39
CA GLY A 22 5.21 -8.30 -11.08
C GLY A 22 6.51 -7.84 -10.44
N GLN A 23 6.36 -6.98 -9.47
CA GLN A 23 7.48 -6.53 -8.65
C GLN A 23 7.94 -7.68 -7.74
N ASN A 24 9.25 -7.74 -7.48
CA ASN A 24 9.85 -8.78 -6.67
C ASN A 24 9.75 -8.40 -5.20
N LYS A 25 9.36 -9.34 -4.36
CA LYS A 25 9.62 -9.28 -2.94
C LYS A 25 11.01 -9.85 -2.69
N ILE A 26 11.84 -9.10 -1.98
CA ILE A 26 13.24 -9.48 -1.76
C ILE A 26 13.47 -9.65 -0.28
N VAL A 27 14.04 -10.79 0.09
CA VAL A 27 14.58 -11.03 1.43
C VAL A 27 16.06 -10.65 1.40
N TYR A 28 16.41 -9.57 2.10
CA TYR A 28 17.79 -9.07 2.19
C TYR A 28 18.55 -9.67 3.35
N ASP A 29 17.84 -9.93 4.47
CA ASP A 29 18.41 -10.37 5.73
C ASP A 29 18.28 -11.88 5.90
N ARG A 30 19.10 -12.46 6.77
CA ARG A 30 19.02 -13.87 7.12
C ARG A 30 18.43 -13.99 8.51
N PHE A 31 17.19 -14.39 8.61
CA PHE A 31 16.50 -14.57 9.87
C PHE A 31 16.71 -15.98 10.41
N HIS A 32 17.31 -16.09 11.60
CA HIS A 32 17.47 -17.35 12.33
C HIS A 32 16.35 -17.49 13.38
N TRP A 33 15.21 -17.98 12.95
CA TRP A 33 13.98 -17.99 13.72
C TRP A 33 14.00 -18.92 14.92
N ASN A 34 13.48 -18.43 16.04
CA ASN A 34 13.16 -19.14 17.26
C ASN A 34 11.67 -19.05 17.53
N ILE A 35 11.18 -19.88 18.45
CA ILE A 35 9.82 -19.86 18.94
C ILE A 35 9.80 -19.96 20.46
N TYR A 36 8.90 -19.18 21.07
CA TYR A 36 8.57 -19.25 22.49
C TYR A 36 7.08 -19.44 22.67
N HIS A 37 6.68 -20.38 23.53
CA HIS A 37 5.30 -20.69 23.80
C HIS A 37 4.84 -20.02 25.11
N SER A 38 4.18 -18.88 25.04
CA SER A 38 3.52 -18.23 26.18
C SER A 38 2.16 -18.87 26.46
N THR A 39 1.34 -18.27 27.32
CA THR A 39 0.01 -18.80 27.66
C THR A 39 -0.91 -18.81 26.44
N HIS A 40 -1.03 -17.68 25.73
CA HIS A 40 -1.96 -17.52 24.62
C HIS A 40 -1.28 -17.41 23.25
N PHE A 41 0.07 -17.29 23.20
CA PHE A 41 0.78 -17.05 21.96
C PHE A 41 1.87 -18.09 21.67
N ASP A 42 2.10 -18.33 20.38
CA ASP A 42 3.29 -18.93 19.82
C ASP A 42 4.13 -17.79 19.19
N VAL A 43 5.13 -17.31 19.92
CA VAL A 43 5.89 -16.10 19.58
C VAL A 43 7.11 -16.48 18.76
N PHE A 44 7.14 -16.03 17.48
CA PHE A 44 8.24 -16.24 16.56
C PHE A 44 9.12 -14.99 16.49
N PHE A 45 10.42 -15.17 16.67
CA PHE A 45 11.42 -14.12 16.68
C PHE A 45 12.76 -14.64 16.18
N TYR A 46 13.68 -13.79 15.78
CA TYR A 46 15.03 -14.20 15.36
C TYR A 46 16.09 -13.80 16.38
N ASP A 47 17.34 -14.27 16.18
CA ASP A 47 18.37 -14.22 17.25
C ASP A 47 18.65 -12.78 17.76
N GLU A 48 18.58 -11.77 16.89
CA GLU A 48 18.81 -10.36 17.21
C GLU A 48 17.71 -9.73 18.08
N GLU A 49 16.56 -10.39 18.20
CA GLU A 49 15.38 -9.90 18.95
C GLU A 49 15.21 -10.53 20.32
N LYS A 50 16.13 -11.41 20.71
CA LYS A 50 16.02 -12.15 21.95
C LYS A 50 15.82 -11.27 23.19
N ASP A 51 16.47 -10.10 23.22
CA ASP A 51 16.35 -9.15 24.33
C ASP A 51 14.97 -8.47 24.38
N ALA A 52 14.25 -8.40 23.27
CA ALA A 52 12.90 -7.83 23.21
C ALA A 52 11.78 -8.84 23.56
N LEU A 53 12.09 -10.14 23.62
CA LEU A 53 11.10 -11.19 23.79
C LEU A 53 10.25 -11.01 25.05
N GLN A 54 10.87 -10.68 26.20
CA GLN A 54 10.14 -10.45 27.46
C GLN A 54 9.10 -9.35 27.28
N LYS A 55 9.49 -8.21 26.73
CA LYS A 55 8.61 -7.07 26.46
C LYS A 55 7.43 -7.45 25.54
N VAL A 56 7.72 -8.13 24.44
CA VAL A 56 6.70 -8.52 23.46
C VAL A 56 5.68 -9.50 24.07
N VAL A 57 6.15 -10.46 24.88
CA VAL A 57 5.26 -11.41 25.59
C VAL A 57 4.36 -10.68 26.56
N ASP A 58 4.91 -9.77 27.38
CA ASP A 58 4.14 -9.01 28.36
C ASP A 58 3.09 -8.12 27.70
N VAL A 59 3.45 -7.43 26.62
CA VAL A 59 2.53 -6.60 25.84
C VAL A 59 1.41 -7.46 25.23
N ALA A 60 1.75 -8.59 24.62
CA ALA A 60 0.77 -9.47 23.96
C ALA A 60 -0.21 -10.09 24.96
N GLU A 61 0.28 -10.60 26.08
CA GLU A 61 -0.56 -11.19 27.12
C GLU A 61 -1.43 -10.12 27.82
N SER A 62 -0.93 -8.89 27.98
CA SER A 62 -1.71 -7.75 28.49
C SER A 62 -2.85 -7.38 27.55
N ALA A 63 -2.58 -7.31 26.24
CA ALA A 63 -3.58 -7.06 25.22
C ALA A 63 -4.64 -8.15 25.19
N TYR A 64 -4.23 -9.41 25.30
CA TYR A 64 -5.16 -10.56 25.33
C TYR A 64 -6.08 -10.52 26.56
N ASP A 65 -5.54 -10.27 27.76
CA ASP A 65 -6.34 -10.18 28.99
C ASP A 65 -7.39 -9.06 28.88
N GLU A 66 -7.00 -7.90 28.36
CA GLU A 66 -7.92 -6.78 28.20
C GLU A 66 -9.04 -7.09 27.20
N LEU A 67 -8.68 -7.58 26.00
CA LEU A 67 -9.64 -7.88 24.95
C LEU A 67 -10.58 -9.02 25.32
N SER A 68 -10.06 -10.09 25.95
CA SER A 68 -10.88 -11.21 26.38
C SER A 68 -11.92 -10.81 27.42
N ARG A 69 -11.56 -9.90 28.35
CA ARG A 69 -12.50 -9.31 29.32
C ARG A 69 -13.53 -8.39 28.66
N LYS A 70 -13.09 -7.47 27.81
CA LYS A 70 -13.96 -6.50 27.13
C LYS A 70 -14.96 -7.19 26.21
N LEU A 71 -14.54 -8.18 25.44
CA LEU A 71 -15.38 -8.93 24.51
C LEU A 71 -16.11 -10.12 25.14
N ASN A 72 -15.76 -10.48 26.37
CA ASN A 72 -16.27 -11.69 27.07
C ASN A 72 -16.11 -12.95 26.19
N PHE A 73 -14.93 -13.11 25.59
CA PHE A 73 -14.60 -14.20 24.68
C PHE A 73 -13.15 -14.67 24.87
N GLN A 74 -12.92 -15.97 24.74
CA GLN A 74 -11.59 -16.56 24.83
C GLN A 74 -11.28 -17.36 23.57
N ILE A 75 -10.07 -17.20 23.06
CA ILE A 75 -9.56 -17.95 21.91
C ILE A 75 -8.91 -19.23 22.43
N SER A 76 -9.37 -20.37 21.95
CA SER A 76 -8.96 -21.70 22.47
C SER A 76 -7.60 -22.16 21.96
N LYS A 77 -7.12 -21.60 20.85
CA LYS A 77 -5.84 -21.95 20.22
C LYS A 77 -4.83 -20.86 20.49
N LYS A 78 -3.55 -21.25 20.60
CA LYS A 78 -2.47 -20.26 20.64
C LYS A 78 -2.41 -19.48 19.34
N ILE A 79 -2.13 -18.19 19.45
CA ILE A 79 -2.07 -17.22 18.37
C ILE A 79 -0.62 -17.10 17.93
N PRO A 80 -0.29 -17.39 16.66
CA PRO A 80 1.05 -17.15 16.15
C PRO A 80 1.33 -15.64 16.07
N LEU A 81 2.34 -15.19 16.78
CA LEU A 81 2.82 -13.82 16.80
C LEU A 81 4.23 -13.79 16.22
N ILE A 82 4.40 -13.17 15.06
CA ILE A 82 5.68 -13.04 14.35
C ILE A 82 6.12 -11.60 14.46
N PHE A 83 7.22 -11.33 15.13
CA PHE A 83 7.68 -9.96 15.24
C PHE A 83 9.06 -9.75 14.62
N TYR A 84 9.31 -8.53 14.17
CA TYR A 84 10.51 -8.06 13.51
C TYR A 84 11.10 -6.87 14.25
N HIS A 85 12.43 -6.79 14.29
CA HIS A 85 13.12 -5.72 15.02
C HIS A 85 12.80 -4.34 14.46
N THR A 86 12.68 -4.23 13.13
CA THR A 86 12.45 -2.97 12.44
C THR A 86 11.37 -3.12 11.36
N HIS A 87 10.82 -2.00 10.93
CA HIS A 87 9.86 -1.95 9.83
C HIS A 87 10.48 -2.47 8.52
N SER A 88 11.72 -2.14 8.21
CA SER A 88 12.42 -2.65 7.02
C SER A 88 12.63 -4.16 7.05
N ALA A 89 12.79 -4.76 8.22
CA ALA A 89 12.81 -6.22 8.37
C ALA A 89 11.41 -6.83 8.21
N PHE A 90 10.38 -6.18 8.77
CA PHE A 90 8.98 -6.58 8.64
C PHE A 90 8.49 -6.59 7.18
N GLU A 91 8.90 -5.62 6.36
CA GLU A 91 8.57 -5.59 4.93
C GLU A 91 9.04 -6.84 4.17
N GLN A 92 10.02 -7.58 4.71
CA GLN A 92 10.57 -8.80 4.10
C GLN A 92 9.80 -10.07 4.45
N THR A 93 8.76 -9.99 5.31
CA THR A 93 7.98 -11.17 5.69
C THR A 93 7.38 -11.89 4.48
N ASN A 94 7.44 -13.21 4.46
CA ASN A 94 6.83 -14.04 3.41
C ASN A 94 5.40 -14.50 3.78
N VAL A 95 4.86 -14.04 4.91
CA VAL A 95 3.46 -14.31 5.28
C VAL A 95 2.52 -13.73 4.25
N ASP A 96 2.74 -12.49 3.84
CA ASP A 96 2.14 -11.90 2.64
C ASP A 96 3.19 -11.81 1.52
N LEU A 97 2.87 -12.28 0.33
CA LEU A 97 3.75 -12.21 -0.84
C LEU A 97 3.72 -10.84 -1.54
N ASN A 98 2.72 -10.04 -1.26
CA ASN A 98 2.64 -8.70 -1.81
C ASN A 98 3.70 -7.80 -1.18
N PHE A 99 4.02 -6.74 -1.89
CA PHE A 99 4.83 -5.67 -1.32
C PHE A 99 4.07 -4.99 -0.17
N ILE A 100 4.74 -4.84 0.97
CA ILE A 100 4.20 -4.12 2.12
C ILE A 100 4.61 -2.65 2.00
N PRO A 101 3.65 -1.72 1.84
CA PRO A 101 3.96 -0.29 1.80
C PRO A 101 4.44 0.24 3.15
N GLU A 102 5.21 1.30 3.15
CA GLU A 102 5.69 2.02 4.35
C GLU A 102 4.57 2.40 5.33
N GLY A 103 3.36 2.64 4.84
CA GLY A 103 2.22 3.01 5.67
C GLY A 103 1.52 1.83 6.38
N VAL A 104 1.94 0.59 6.15
CA VAL A 104 1.38 -0.60 6.81
C VAL A 104 2.20 -0.87 8.07
N GLY A 105 1.64 -0.57 9.24
CA GLY A 105 2.34 -0.74 10.51
C GLY A 105 2.45 -2.19 10.96
N ALA A 106 1.41 -3.00 10.70
CA ALA A 106 1.32 -4.42 11.05
C ALA A 106 0.18 -5.05 10.26
N PHE A 107 -0.04 -6.33 10.40
CA PHE A 107 -1.27 -6.96 9.92
C PHE A 107 -1.60 -8.27 10.66
N ALA A 108 -2.90 -8.56 10.74
CA ALA A 108 -3.44 -9.84 11.16
C ALA A 108 -3.92 -10.65 9.93
N GLU A 109 -3.47 -11.89 9.81
CA GLU A 109 -3.79 -12.78 8.71
C GLU A 109 -4.88 -13.78 9.15
N PRO A 110 -6.07 -13.79 8.46
CA PRO A 110 -7.25 -14.52 8.96
C PRO A 110 -7.16 -16.04 8.81
N THR A 111 -6.39 -16.56 7.84
CA THR A 111 -6.40 -18.01 7.55
C THR A 111 -5.85 -18.84 8.70
N ARG A 112 -4.83 -18.33 9.38
CA ARG A 112 -4.18 -18.99 10.53
C ARG A 112 -4.23 -18.17 11.81
N ASN A 113 -4.94 -17.05 11.79
CA ASN A 113 -4.98 -16.10 12.90
C ASN A 113 -3.58 -15.66 13.33
N ARG A 114 -2.70 -15.34 12.35
CA ARG A 114 -1.33 -14.86 12.59
C ARG A 114 -1.29 -13.36 12.71
N MET A 115 -0.48 -12.88 13.64
CA MET A 115 -0.12 -11.47 13.76
C MET A 115 1.32 -11.27 13.29
N VAL A 116 1.57 -10.26 12.47
CA VAL A 116 2.92 -9.92 11.98
C VAL A 116 3.15 -8.44 12.18
N LEU A 117 4.19 -8.08 12.94
CA LEU A 117 4.43 -6.69 13.32
C LEU A 117 5.91 -6.36 13.55
N PRO A 118 6.35 -5.11 13.34
CA PRO A 118 7.63 -4.59 13.80
C PRO A 118 7.52 -4.08 15.24
N ILE A 119 8.67 -3.91 15.90
CA ILE A 119 8.74 -3.43 17.28
C ILE A 119 9.53 -2.11 17.44
N ASP A 120 9.86 -1.43 16.33
CA ASP A 120 10.59 -0.16 16.30
C ASP A 120 9.68 1.04 16.57
N MET A 121 9.08 1.04 17.77
CA MET A 121 8.19 2.11 18.23
C MET A 121 8.22 2.21 19.78
N THR A 122 7.58 3.25 20.34
CA THR A 122 7.46 3.36 21.80
C THR A 122 6.62 2.22 22.38
N ASP A 123 6.85 1.87 23.64
CA ASP A 123 6.18 0.74 24.29
C ASP A 123 4.65 0.90 24.35
N GLU A 124 4.17 2.15 24.55
CA GLU A 124 2.74 2.47 24.52
C GLU A 124 2.15 2.26 23.12
N LYS A 125 2.89 2.66 22.07
CA LYS A 125 2.46 2.46 20.69
C LYS A 125 2.49 0.98 20.31
N LEU A 126 3.46 0.23 20.82
CA LEU A 126 3.51 -1.22 20.62
C LEU A 126 2.29 -1.91 21.25
N LEU A 127 1.90 -1.52 22.47
CA LEU A 127 0.66 -2.07 23.06
C LEU A 127 -0.58 -1.73 22.22
N GLN A 128 -0.72 -0.48 21.77
CA GLN A 128 -1.82 -0.08 20.91
C GLN A 128 -1.85 -0.88 19.60
N LEU A 129 -0.69 -1.07 18.95
CA LEU A 129 -0.59 -1.85 17.72
C LEU A 129 -0.96 -3.31 17.96
N VAL A 130 -0.45 -3.93 19.02
CA VAL A 130 -0.77 -5.32 19.36
C VAL A 130 -2.25 -5.46 19.70
N GLN A 131 -2.86 -4.51 20.43
CA GLN A 131 -4.31 -4.52 20.71
C GLN A 131 -5.12 -4.40 19.43
N HIS A 132 -4.69 -3.56 18.47
CA HIS A 132 -5.33 -3.41 17.17
C HIS A 132 -5.34 -4.73 16.39
N GLU A 133 -4.17 -5.31 16.16
CA GLU A 133 -4.02 -6.54 15.39
C GLU A 133 -4.66 -7.76 16.08
N LEU A 134 -4.54 -7.81 17.40
CA LEU A 134 -5.18 -8.86 18.18
C LEU A 134 -6.71 -8.76 18.15
N THR A 135 -7.25 -7.55 18.05
CA THR A 135 -8.70 -7.36 17.85
C THR A 135 -9.17 -8.03 16.57
N HIS A 136 -8.43 -7.91 15.47
CA HIS A 136 -8.74 -8.62 14.23
C HIS A 136 -8.75 -10.15 14.43
N ILE A 137 -7.81 -10.70 15.22
CA ILE A 137 -7.83 -12.14 15.54
C ILE A 137 -9.10 -12.51 16.31
N PHE A 138 -9.53 -11.68 17.27
CA PHE A 138 -10.79 -11.89 17.98
C PHE A 138 -12.00 -11.78 17.03
N GLU A 139 -12.00 -10.83 16.11
CA GLU A 139 -13.04 -10.69 15.08
C GLU A 139 -13.12 -11.94 14.19
N TYR A 140 -11.99 -12.45 13.73
CA TYR A 140 -11.95 -13.64 12.89
C TYR A 140 -12.48 -14.87 13.62
N GLU A 141 -12.11 -15.08 14.88
CA GLU A 141 -12.62 -16.19 15.67
C GLU A 141 -14.11 -16.01 16.02
N LEU A 142 -14.52 -14.81 16.39
CA LEU A 142 -15.93 -14.50 16.68
C LEU A 142 -16.82 -14.65 15.45
N LEU A 143 -16.44 -14.09 14.31
CA LEU A 143 -17.28 -14.03 13.13
C LEU A 143 -17.24 -15.31 12.30
N PHE A 144 -16.08 -15.94 12.18
CA PHE A 144 -15.87 -17.08 11.28
C PHE A 144 -15.75 -18.42 11.99
N GLN A 145 -15.60 -18.44 13.32
CA GLN A 145 -15.46 -19.66 14.14
C GLN A 145 -14.34 -20.60 13.63
N GLY A 146 -13.24 -20.05 13.11
CA GLY A 146 -12.12 -20.82 12.58
C GLY A 146 -12.45 -21.73 11.39
N LYS A 147 -13.58 -21.51 10.69
CA LYS A 147 -14.00 -22.31 9.53
C LYS A 147 -13.66 -21.55 8.25
N LEU A 148 -12.64 -22.01 7.55
CA LEU A 148 -12.16 -21.45 6.24
C LEU A 148 -13.30 -21.20 5.23
N GLY A 149 -14.30 -22.05 5.15
CA GLY A 149 -15.41 -21.89 4.19
C GLY A 149 -16.36 -20.74 4.51
N LYS A 150 -16.33 -20.15 5.71
CA LYS A 150 -17.20 -19.03 6.09
C LYS A 150 -16.56 -17.66 5.80
N SER A 151 -15.23 -17.56 5.79
CA SER A 151 -14.54 -16.32 5.44
C SER A 151 -14.76 -15.93 3.97
N ILE A 152 -15.00 -16.90 3.09
CA ILE A 152 -15.23 -16.69 1.65
C ILE A 152 -16.59 -16.02 1.37
N THR A 153 -17.58 -16.22 2.25
CA THR A 153 -18.95 -15.69 2.04
C THR A 153 -19.27 -14.46 2.87
N ALA A 154 -18.52 -14.18 3.91
CA ALA A 154 -18.68 -13.01 4.76
C ALA A 154 -17.72 -11.89 4.30
N ASN A 155 -18.26 -10.73 3.99
CA ASN A 155 -17.50 -9.53 3.64
C ASN A 155 -17.90 -8.41 4.61
N PRO A 156 -17.39 -8.42 5.86
CA PRO A 156 -17.72 -7.38 6.83
C PRO A 156 -17.23 -6.02 6.31
N PRO A 157 -17.98 -4.94 6.57
CA PRO A 157 -17.56 -3.59 6.17
C PRO A 157 -16.25 -3.19 6.84
N THR A 158 -15.37 -2.52 6.11
CA THR A 158 -14.07 -2.07 6.63
C THR A 158 -14.21 -1.20 7.87
N TRP A 159 -15.21 -0.31 7.93
CA TRP A 159 -15.45 0.53 9.11
C TRP A 159 -15.77 -0.27 10.38
N LEU A 160 -16.37 -1.46 10.23
CA LEU A 160 -16.69 -2.31 11.38
C LEU A 160 -15.42 -2.97 11.91
N MET A 161 -14.65 -3.60 11.04
CA MET A 161 -13.41 -4.30 11.41
C MET A 161 -12.36 -3.31 11.93
N GLU A 162 -11.96 -2.37 11.11
CA GLU A 162 -10.93 -1.39 11.46
C GLU A 162 -11.37 -0.44 12.58
N GLY A 163 -12.67 -0.10 12.60
CA GLY A 163 -13.24 0.74 13.64
C GLY A 163 -13.26 0.07 15.02
N LEU A 164 -13.57 -1.22 15.08
CA LEU A 164 -13.51 -1.97 16.33
C LEU A 164 -12.06 -2.12 16.80
N ALA A 165 -11.15 -2.46 15.89
CA ALA A 165 -9.73 -2.60 16.20
C ALA A 165 -9.14 -1.29 16.74
N SER A 166 -9.38 -0.17 16.07
CA SER A 166 -8.97 1.16 16.53
C SER A 166 -9.59 1.54 17.87
N PHE A 167 -10.90 1.28 18.05
CA PHE A 167 -11.59 1.57 19.30
C PHE A 167 -11.07 0.75 20.49
N MET A 168 -10.76 -0.53 20.28
CA MET A 168 -10.17 -1.39 21.29
C MET A 168 -8.75 -0.98 21.65
N ALA A 169 -7.96 -0.56 20.67
CA ALA A 169 -6.59 -0.09 20.85
C ALA A 169 -6.51 1.30 21.49
N GLN A 170 -7.61 2.08 21.49
CA GLN A 170 -7.65 3.46 21.98
C GLN A 170 -6.57 4.33 21.30
N ASP A 171 -6.41 4.17 19.99
CA ASP A 171 -5.34 4.79 19.21
C ASP A 171 -5.69 6.19 18.66
N GLU A 172 -6.86 6.75 19.03
CA GLU A 172 -7.32 8.07 18.61
C GLU A 172 -6.50 9.20 19.24
N ASP A 173 -6.01 10.12 18.43
CA ASP A 173 -5.28 11.32 18.86
C ASP A 173 -5.97 12.63 18.42
N THR A 174 -5.35 13.79 18.67
CA THR A 174 -5.89 15.10 18.30
C THR A 174 -6.03 15.27 16.79
N LYS A 175 -5.16 14.66 15.97
CA LYS A 175 -5.27 14.71 14.50
C LYS A 175 -6.45 13.88 14.01
N ASP A 176 -6.72 12.76 14.63
CA ASP A 176 -7.87 11.92 14.32
C ASP A 176 -9.18 12.65 14.59
N ARG A 177 -9.27 13.30 15.75
CA ARG A 177 -10.43 14.14 16.08
C ARG A 177 -10.55 15.36 15.16
N MET A 178 -9.44 15.91 14.69
CA MET A 178 -9.43 16.96 13.66
C MET A 178 -10.16 16.52 12.39
N VAL A 179 -9.88 15.30 11.92
CA VAL A 179 -10.55 14.76 10.71
C VAL A 179 -12.06 14.59 10.91
N LEU A 180 -12.46 14.04 12.06
CA LEU A 180 -13.89 13.91 12.40
C LEU A 180 -14.55 15.29 12.49
N ARG A 181 -13.92 16.22 13.19
CA ARG A 181 -14.43 17.59 13.38
C ARG A 181 -14.57 18.32 12.04
N ASP A 182 -13.55 18.26 11.17
CA ASP A 182 -13.59 18.86 9.84
C ASP A 182 -14.75 18.29 9.01
N ALA A 183 -14.91 16.97 8.99
CA ALA A 183 -16.00 16.34 8.27
C ALA A 183 -17.40 16.71 8.81
N VAL A 184 -17.55 16.84 10.14
CA VAL A 184 -18.81 17.22 10.77
C VAL A 184 -19.17 18.68 10.46
N VAL A 185 -18.21 19.59 10.58
CA VAL A 185 -18.41 21.02 10.37
C VAL A 185 -18.72 21.33 8.90
N ASN A 186 -18.11 20.60 7.98
CA ASN A 186 -18.32 20.77 6.54
C ASN A 186 -19.46 19.88 5.97
N ASP A 187 -20.23 19.21 6.83
CA ASP A 187 -21.34 18.29 6.47
C ASP A 187 -20.91 17.14 5.51
N GLN A 188 -19.72 16.64 5.70
CA GLN A 188 -19.10 15.58 4.91
C GLN A 188 -19.12 14.22 5.63
N ILE A 189 -20.07 14.00 6.51
CA ILE A 189 -20.22 12.74 7.25
C ILE A 189 -20.78 11.65 6.31
N PRO A 190 -20.07 10.55 6.07
CA PRO A 190 -20.58 9.48 5.23
C PRO A 190 -21.75 8.74 5.90
N PRO A 191 -22.66 8.11 5.14
CA PRO A 191 -23.63 7.17 5.69
C PRO A 191 -22.90 5.89 6.11
N ILE A 192 -22.59 5.75 7.40
CA ILE A 192 -21.66 4.73 7.88
C ILE A 192 -22.16 3.30 7.64
N THR A 193 -23.46 3.03 7.85
CA THR A 193 -24.02 1.69 7.67
C THR A 193 -23.98 1.20 6.22
N ARG A 194 -23.88 2.12 5.26
CA ARG A 194 -23.77 1.83 3.81
C ARG A 194 -22.39 2.12 3.24
N ALA A 195 -21.46 2.60 4.07
CA ALA A 195 -20.10 2.90 3.62
C ALA A 195 -19.34 1.60 3.29
N GLN A 196 -18.98 1.42 2.02
CA GLN A 196 -18.13 0.33 1.55
C GLN A 196 -16.69 0.80 1.30
N GLY A 197 -16.40 2.08 1.58
CA GLY A 197 -15.07 2.66 1.39
C GLY A 197 -14.10 2.22 2.48
N GLY A 198 -12.85 1.97 2.07
CA GLY A 198 -11.71 1.71 2.95
C GLY A 198 -10.89 2.98 3.21
N GLY A 199 -9.69 2.77 3.77
CA GLY A 199 -8.73 3.82 4.07
C GLY A 199 -8.98 4.52 5.40
N TYR A 200 -8.19 5.55 5.68
CA TYR A 200 -8.14 6.25 6.97
C TYR A 200 -9.52 6.63 7.53
N PHE A 201 -10.47 7.03 6.69
CA PHE A 201 -11.83 7.36 7.12
C PHE A 201 -12.59 6.19 7.75
N ALA A 202 -12.38 4.95 7.26
CA ALA A 202 -13.02 3.77 7.83
C ALA A 202 -12.57 3.53 9.28
N TYR A 203 -11.28 3.74 9.56
CA TYR A 203 -10.73 3.66 10.91
C TYR A 203 -11.37 4.69 11.83
N ARG A 204 -11.35 5.96 11.46
CA ARG A 204 -11.75 7.06 12.35
C ARG A 204 -13.26 7.16 12.54
N PHE A 205 -14.06 7.04 11.47
CA PHE A 205 -15.51 6.98 11.60
C PHE A 205 -15.97 5.67 12.25
N GLY A 206 -15.30 4.55 11.96
CA GLY A 206 -15.58 3.28 12.63
C GLY A 206 -15.30 3.36 14.13
N HIS A 207 -14.17 3.91 14.56
CA HIS A 207 -13.86 4.19 15.96
C HIS A 207 -14.97 5.03 16.61
N ALA A 208 -15.36 6.12 15.97
CA ALA A 208 -16.41 7.00 16.49
C ALA A 208 -17.78 6.30 16.61
N VAL A 209 -18.09 5.34 15.72
CA VAL A 209 -19.31 4.52 15.82
C VAL A 209 -19.30 3.67 17.08
N PHE A 210 -18.19 2.96 17.36
CA PHE A 210 -18.09 2.15 18.57
C PHE A 210 -18.05 3.01 19.84
N HIS A 211 -17.42 4.16 19.79
CA HIS A 211 -17.48 5.15 20.88
C HIS A 211 -18.91 5.62 21.13
N TYR A 212 -19.66 5.94 20.05
CA TYR A 212 -21.10 6.26 20.16
C TYR A 212 -21.91 5.11 20.77
N MET A 213 -21.70 3.88 20.30
CA MET A 213 -22.36 2.69 20.85
C MET A 213 -22.07 2.54 22.35
N GLN A 214 -20.79 2.67 22.73
CA GLN A 214 -20.41 2.58 24.14
C GLN A 214 -21.04 3.68 25.00
N GLN A 215 -21.03 4.93 24.54
CA GLN A 215 -21.64 6.04 25.28
C GLN A 215 -23.16 5.91 25.39
N LYS A 216 -23.82 5.41 24.34
CA LYS A 216 -25.29 5.32 24.30
C LYS A 216 -25.82 4.04 24.95
N TYR A 217 -25.17 2.92 24.73
CA TYR A 217 -25.67 1.58 25.10
C TYR A 217 -24.75 0.85 26.08
N GLY A 218 -23.62 1.45 26.49
CA GLY A 218 -22.61 0.84 27.35
C GLY A 218 -21.79 -0.26 26.65
N TRP A 219 -20.88 -0.88 27.40
CA TRP A 219 -20.08 -2.00 26.89
C TRP A 219 -20.93 -3.23 26.56
N GLU A 220 -22.03 -3.44 27.25
CA GLU A 220 -22.98 -4.51 26.94
C GLU A 220 -23.58 -4.32 25.55
N GLY A 221 -23.99 -3.11 25.21
CA GLY A 221 -24.50 -2.80 23.87
C GLY A 221 -23.48 -3.04 22.77
N VAL A 222 -22.18 -2.69 22.98
CA VAL A 222 -21.12 -3.00 22.02
C VAL A 222 -20.99 -4.51 21.83
N ARG A 223 -20.99 -5.29 22.91
CA ARG A 223 -20.93 -6.75 22.84
C ARG A 223 -22.16 -7.33 22.15
N ASP A 224 -23.36 -6.89 22.51
CA ASP A 224 -24.61 -7.35 21.91
C ASP A 224 -24.61 -7.13 20.40
N PHE A 225 -24.15 -5.97 19.94
CA PHE A 225 -24.02 -5.69 18.51
C PHE A 225 -23.07 -6.67 17.82
N ILE A 226 -21.88 -6.92 18.39
CA ILE A 226 -20.88 -7.83 17.81
C ILE A 226 -21.44 -9.26 17.77
N TYR A 227 -22.06 -9.73 18.85
CA TYR A 227 -22.66 -11.07 18.91
C TYR A 227 -23.87 -11.23 17.98
N GLU A 228 -24.72 -10.21 17.84
CA GLU A 228 -25.81 -10.24 16.87
C GLU A 228 -25.29 -10.16 15.42
N TYR A 229 -24.20 -9.44 15.17
CA TYR A 229 -23.55 -9.46 13.87
C TYR A 229 -22.98 -10.86 13.56
N ARG A 230 -22.35 -11.53 14.54
CA ARG A 230 -21.93 -12.93 14.42
C ARG A 230 -23.11 -13.85 14.07
N ASN A 231 -24.27 -13.66 14.69
CA ASN A 231 -25.48 -14.47 14.43
C ASN A 231 -25.99 -14.31 12.99
N THR A 232 -25.61 -13.24 12.28
CA THR A 232 -25.87 -13.08 10.85
C THR A 232 -24.81 -13.75 9.97
N LEU A 233 -23.87 -14.50 10.55
CA LEU A 233 -22.68 -15.05 9.87
C LEU A 233 -21.79 -13.97 9.27
N GLY A 234 -21.70 -12.78 9.90
CA GLY A 234 -20.90 -11.65 9.41
C GLY A 234 -21.43 -11.02 8.13
N SER A 235 -22.70 -11.18 7.78
CA SER A 235 -23.23 -10.77 6.49
C SER A 235 -24.19 -9.58 6.53
N SER A 236 -24.68 -9.15 7.71
CA SER A 236 -25.71 -8.12 7.77
C SER A 236 -25.62 -7.22 9.03
N VAL A 237 -25.08 -6.03 8.84
CA VAL A 237 -25.11 -4.94 9.83
C VAL A 237 -26.57 -4.58 10.17
N ASP A 238 -27.45 -4.52 9.19
CA ASP A 238 -28.87 -4.15 9.36
C ASP A 238 -29.59 -5.03 10.36
N ARG A 239 -29.39 -6.35 10.25
CA ARG A 239 -29.99 -7.32 11.18
C ARG A 239 -29.38 -7.22 12.58
N ALA A 240 -28.08 -6.98 12.66
CA ALA A 240 -27.39 -6.79 13.94
C ALA A 240 -27.90 -5.55 14.68
N LEU A 241 -28.02 -4.40 14.01
CA LEU A 241 -28.56 -3.17 14.57
C LEU A 241 -30.00 -3.34 15.05
N LYS A 242 -30.85 -4.01 14.24
CA LYS A 242 -32.25 -4.25 14.60
C LYS A 242 -32.39 -5.17 15.84
N ARG A 243 -31.51 -6.16 15.99
CA ARG A 243 -31.58 -7.09 17.12
C ARG A 243 -30.95 -6.55 18.39
N ALA A 244 -29.82 -5.86 18.28
CA ALA A 244 -29.11 -5.31 19.42
C ALA A 244 -29.75 -4.04 19.96
N PHE A 245 -30.26 -3.16 19.06
CA PHE A 245 -30.71 -1.82 19.46
C PHE A 245 -32.13 -1.47 19.01
N GLU A 246 -32.85 -2.37 18.35
CA GLU A 246 -34.20 -2.18 17.81
C GLU A 246 -34.30 -1.00 16.82
N VAL A 247 -33.21 -0.63 16.13
CA VAL A 247 -33.15 0.47 15.18
C VAL A 247 -32.91 -0.01 13.76
N THR A 248 -33.39 0.74 12.79
CA THR A 248 -33.03 0.56 11.38
C THR A 248 -31.69 1.21 11.07
N PRO A 249 -30.98 0.82 9.98
CA PRO A 249 -29.73 1.47 9.57
C PRO A 249 -29.87 2.98 9.40
N ASP A 250 -30.95 3.45 8.78
CA ASP A 250 -31.17 4.89 8.56
C ASP A 250 -31.42 5.64 9.87
N GLU A 251 -32.10 5.03 10.82
CA GLU A 251 -32.26 5.61 12.17
C GLU A 251 -30.94 5.63 12.93
N PHE A 252 -30.15 4.58 12.84
CA PHE A 252 -28.82 4.53 13.45
C PHE A 252 -27.92 5.64 12.88
N ASP A 253 -27.80 5.74 11.54
CA ASP A 253 -27.05 6.79 10.88
C ASP A 253 -27.51 8.20 11.27
N SER A 254 -28.82 8.42 11.36
CA SER A 254 -29.40 9.69 11.79
C SER A 254 -29.03 10.04 13.24
N ARG A 255 -29.14 9.07 14.15
CA ARG A 255 -28.79 9.25 15.58
C ARG A 255 -27.29 9.46 15.74
N PHE A 256 -26.45 8.71 15.03
CA PHE A 256 -25.01 8.85 15.05
C PHE A 256 -24.56 10.21 14.52
N ARG A 257 -25.09 10.65 13.37
CA ARG A 257 -24.83 12.01 12.84
C ARG A 257 -25.25 13.10 13.81
N THR A 258 -26.39 12.95 14.47
CA THR A 258 -26.87 13.90 15.48
C THR A 258 -25.90 13.95 16.66
N TRP A 259 -25.40 12.79 17.11
CA TRP A 259 -24.40 12.71 18.16
C TRP A 259 -23.09 13.39 17.74
N LEU A 260 -22.54 13.07 16.57
CA LEU A 260 -21.33 13.73 16.04
C LEU A 260 -21.48 15.25 15.98
N ARG A 261 -22.60 15.73 15.46
CA ARG A 261 -22.88 17.19 15.40
C ARG A 261 -22.87 17.82 16.79
N LYS A 262 -23.47 17.18 17.76
CA LYS A 262 -23.45 17.68 19.14
C LYS A 262 -22.04 17.69 19.74
N GLN A 263 -21.20 16.73 19.38
CA GLN A 263 -19.82 16.66 19.85
C GLN A 263 -18.93 17.73 19.22
N TYR A 264 -19.09 18.05 17.94
CA TYR A 264 -18.11 18.84 17.20
C TYR A 264 -18.59 20.22 16.70
N LEU A 265 -19.89 20.42 16.42
CA LEU A 265 -20.40 21.73 15.95
C LEU A 265 -20.17 22.90 16.93
N PRO A 266 -20.16 22.71 18.25
CA PRO A 266 -19.84 23.82 19.15
C PRO A 266 -18.47 24.45 18.89
N ALA A 267 -17.51 23.69 18.30
CA ALA A 267 -16.20 24.24 17.90
C ALA A 267 -16.32 25.34 16.83
N LEU A 268 -17.32 25.28 15.95
CA LEU A 268 -17.53 26.27 14.90
C LEU A 268 -17.88 27.65 15.44
N VAL A 269 -18.50 27.70 16.63
CA VAL A 269 -18.90 28.99 17.26
C VAL A 269 -17.68 29.73 17.86
N SER A 270 -16.65 28.97 18.26
CA SER A 270 -15.47 29.50 18.95
C SER A 270 -14.25 29.64 18.09
N LYS A 271 -14.18 28.93 16.95
CA LYS A 271 -13.01 28.82 16.07
C LYS A 271 -13.36 29.24 14.65
N GLY A 272 -12.38 29.81 13.96
CA GLY A 272 -12.52 30.25 12.57
C GLY A 272 -12.08 29.22 11.53
N GLU A 273 -12.19 29.61 10.28
CA GLU A 273 -11.63 28.89 9.14
C GLU A 273 -10.21 29.39 8.82
N PRO A 274 -9.34 28.58 8.18
CA PRO A 274 -7.96 28.98 7.88
C PRO A 274 -7.85 30.29 7.08
N GLN A 275 -8.84 30.60 6.24
CA GLN A 275 -8.89 31.81 5.42
C GLN A 275 -9.04 33.11 6.24
N GLU A 276 -9.51 33.01 7.49
CA GLU A 276 -9.61 34.16 8.39
C GLU A 276 -8.23 34.60 8.93
N TYR A 277 -7.28 33.68 8.94
CA TYR A 277 -5.95 33.86 9.50
C TYR A 277 -4.83 33.97 8.48
N GLY A 278 -5.09 33.57 7.24
CA GLY A 278 -4.11 33.66 6.16
C GLY A 278 -4.72 33.50 4.77
N ASP A 279 -4.07 34.10 3.79
CA ASP A 279 -4.45 33.95 2.38
C ASP A 279 -4.07 32.56 1.87
N PRO A 280 -4.93 31.88 1.10
CA PRO A 280 -4.58 30.61 0.48
C PRO A 280 -3.34 30.72 -0.41
N PHE A 281 -2.41 29.83 -0.21
CA PHE A 281 -1.13 29.78 -0.95
C PHE A 281 -1.13 28.51 -1.82
N LYS A 282 -1.57 28.66 -3.07
CA LYS A 282 -1.73 27.53 -3.98
C LYS A 282 -0.39 27.19 -4.64
N ILE A 283 0.11 25.98 -4.44
CA ILE A 283 1.35 25.47 -5.00
C ILE A 283 1.11 24.23 -5.88
N GLY A 284 0.18 23.38 -5.54
CA GLY A 284 -0.19 22.19 -6.30
C GLY A 284 -1.09 22.48 -7.50
N GLN A 285 -1.20 21.53 -8.41
CA GLN A 285 -2.05 21.59 -9.59
C GLN A 285 -3.34 20.79 -9.39
N GLY A 286 -4.46 21.48 -9.21
CA GLY A 286 -5.79 20.89 -9.11
C GLY A 286 -6.49 21.21 -7.81
N VAL A 287 -7.79 20.92 -7.77
CA VAL A 287 -8.65 21.17 -6.60
C VAL A 287 -8.32 20.17 -5.49
N ASP A 288 -7.96 18.95 -5.88
CA ASP A 288 -7.72 17.81 -4.98
C ASP A 288 -6.23 17.59 -4.68
N SER A 289 -5.34 18.59 -4.96
CA SER A 289 -3.93 18.47 -4.58
C SER A 289 -3.80 18.59 -3.06
N GLU A 290 -2.93 17.78 -2.46
CA GLU A 290 -2.49 17.93 -1.08
C GLU A 290 -1.20 18.73 -1.07
N ASP A 291 -1.13 19.81 -0.29
CA ASP A 291 0.01 20.71 -0.21
C ASP A 291 0.47 20.78 1.24
N ILE A 292 1.65 20.22 1.56
CA ILE A 292 2.20 20.15 2.92
C ILE A 292 3.69 20.44 2.97
N SER A 293 4.25 20.48 4.16
CA SER A 293 5.69 20.55 4.41
C SER A 293 6.39 21.73 3.72
N PRO A 294 5.89 22.97 3.89
CA PRO A 294 6.49 24.15 3.26
C PRO A 294 7.85 24.46 3.86
N VAL A 295 8.83 24.76 3.00
CA VAL A 295 10.16 25.23 3.42
C VAL A 295 10.61 26.36 2.49
N PRO A 296 10.90 27.59 2.99
CA PRO A 296 11.38 28.69 2.20
C PRO A 296 12.88 28.52 1.86
N SER A 297 13.28 29.04 0.69
CA SER A 297 14.72 29.22 0.41
C SER A 297 15.33 30.26 1.36
N PRO A 298 16.64 30.25 1.57
CA PRO A 298 17.31 31.25 2.40
C PRO A 298 17.10 32.71 1.95
N SER A 299 16.93 32.93 0.64
CA SER A 299 16.60 34.24 0.06
C SER A 299 15.14 34.67 0.27
N GLY A 300 14.23 33.76 0.62
CA GLY A 300 12.80 34.00 0.71
C GLY A 300 12.07 34.12 -0.62
N ASP A 301 12.73 33.86 -1.75
CA ASP A 301 12.15 33.95 -3.09
C ASP A 301 11.45 32.67 -3.54
N LEU A 302 11.90 31.52 -3.01
CA LEU A 302 11.40 30.22 -3.37
C LEU A 302 10.77 29.53 -2.15
N LEU A 303 9.77 28.68 -2.41
CA LEU A 303 9.20 27.76 -1.45
C LEU A 303 9.26 26.35 -2.05
N ALA A 304 9.86 25.42 -1.34
CA ALA A 304 9.69 23.99 -1.59
C ALA A 304 8.54 23.47 -0.75
N ALA A 305 7.73 22.57 -1.31
CA ALA A 305 6.69 21.88 -0.56
C ALA A 305 6.45 20.51 -1.16
N VAL A 306 5.86 19.61 -0.37
CA VAL A 306 5.34 18.36 -0.88
C VAL A 306 3.93 18.59 -1.41
N VAL A 307 3.68 18.14 -2.64
CA VAL A 307 2.39 18.28 -3.31
C VAL A 307 1.97 16.95 -3.93
N THR A 308 0.68 16.69 -4.04
CA THR A 308 0.23 15.57 -4.86
C THR A 308 0.16 16.00 -6.32
N TYR A 309 0.86 15.27 -7.17
CA TYR A 309 0.86 15.48 -8.60
C TYR A 309 0.54 14.17 -9.32
N LYS A 310 -0.54 14.15 -10.11
CA LYS A 310 -1.04 12.91 -10.74
C LYS A 310 -1.19 11.73 -9.77
N GLU A 311 -1.64 12.01 -8.56
CA GLU A 311 -1.83 11.06 -7.45
C GLU A 311 -0.54 10.51 -6.83
N ASP A 312 0.62 11.09 -7.14
CA ASP A 312 1.89 10.80 -6.48
C ASP A 312 2.31 11.99 -5.61
N ALA A 313 2.96 11.73 -4.48
CA ALA A 313 3.57 12.76 -3.67
C ALA A 313 4.90 13.18 -4.27
N ASP A 314 5.03 14.45 -4.59
CA ASP A 314 6.20 15.04 -5.22
C ASP A 314 6.68 16.28 -4.49
N VAL A 315 7.96 16.60 -4.59
CA VAL A 315 8.52 17.87 -4.13
C VAL A 315 8.45 18.90 -5.23
N ALA A 316 7.67 19.94 -5.01
CA ALA A 316 7.48 21.06 -5.94
C ALA A 316 8.23 22.31 -5.46
N LEU A 317 8.76 23.07 -6.41
CA LEU A 317 9.42 24.35 -6.20
C LEU A 317 8.53 25.46 -6.74
N PHE A 318 8.24 26.44 -5.89
CA PHE A 318 7.36 27.55 -6.16
C PHE A 318 8.09 28.90 -6.03
N ASN A 319 7.88 29.83 -6.97
CA ASN A 319 8.37 31.19 -6.86
C ASN A 319 7.35 32.04 -6.09
N ILE A 320 7.75 32.55 -4.91
CA ILE A 320 6.86 33.27 -4.00
C ILE A 320 6.39 34.60 -4.60
N PRO A 321 7.29 35.51 -5.09
CA PRO A 321 6.90 36.79 -5.67
C PRO A 321 5.97 36.68 -6.88
N LYS A 322 6.27 35.72 -7.77
CA LYS A 322 5.48 35.52 -9.00
C LYS A 322 4.25 34.64 -8.80
N ARG A 323 4.09 34.02 -7.63
CA ARG A 323 3.02 33.05 -7.31
C ARG A 323 2.90 31.96 -8.37
N GLN A 324 4.03 31.40 -8.80
CA GLN A 324 4.12 30.48 -9.90
C GLN A 324 4.86 29.20 -9.50
N LEU A 325 4.27 28.06 -9.83
CA LEU A 325 4.97 26.77 -9.80
C LEU A 325 6.10 26.79 -10.84
N LEU A 326 7.34 26.58 -10.39
CA LEU A 326 8.52 26.56 -11.24
C LEU A 326 8.80 25.16 -11.75
N LYS A 327 8.84 24.19 -10.85
CA LYS A 327 9.30 22.85 -11.19
C LYS A 327 8.78 21.81 -10.19
N ASN A 328 8.48 20.62 -10.68
CA ASN A 328 8.40 19.42 -9.88
C ASN A 328 9.78 18.74 -9.88
N LEU A 329 10.42 18.62 -8.73
CA LEU A 329 11.79 18.13 -8.60
C LEU A 329 11.86 16.60 -8.59
N THR A 330 10.80 15.91 -8.16
CA THR A 330 10.78 14.45 -7.99
C THR A 330 9.81 13.74 -8.92
N SER A 331 9.32 14.41 -9.95
CA SER A 331 8.40 13.84 -10.92
C SER A 331 8.95 12.55 -11.54
N GLY A 332 8.19 11.47 -11.41
CA GLY A 332 8.55 10.14 -11.90
C GLY A 332 9.54 9.38 -11.02
N TYR A 333 9.80 9.79 -9.79
CA TYR A 333 10.63 9.03 -8.85
C TYR A 333 10.00 7.69 -8.52
N THR A 334 8.68 7.61 -8.35
CA THR A 334 7.96 6.35 -8.14
C THR A 334 8.28 5.31 -9.22
N SER A 335 8.42 5.74 -10.48
CA SER A 335 8.78 4.86 -11.59
C SER A 335 10.28 4.57 -11.68
N LYS A 336 11.11 5.29 -10.93
CA LYS A 336 12.57 5.12 -10.85
C LYS A 336 13.03 4.40 -9.58
N TYR A 337 12.12 3.73 -8.88
CA TYR A 337 12.41 2.99 -7.63
C TYR A 337 12.54 3.84 -6.38
N GLU A 338 12.23 5.12 -6.46
CA GLU A 338 12.43 6.06 -5.37
C GLU A 338 11.18 6.92 -5.23
N TYR A 339 10.69 7.09 -4.03
CA TYR A 339 9.61 8.02 -3.74
C TYR A 339 9.91 8.79 -2.46
N PRO A 340 9.54 10.09 -2.39
CA PRO A 340 9.73 10.88 -1.19
C PRO A 340 8.99 10.28 -0.01
N ILE A 341 9.62 10.27 1.15
CA ILE A 341 8.95 9.93 2.41
C ILE A 341 8.20 11.18 2.88
N VAL A 342 6.91 11.01 3.08
CA VAL A 342 6.00 12.10 3.41
C VAL A 342 5.11 11.73 4.57
N GLN A 343 5.02 12.61 5.55
CA GLN A 343 4.21 12.42 6.75
C GLN A 343 2.89 13.21 6.67
N MET A 344 1.94 12.77 5.88
CA MET A 344 0.63 13.43 5.81
C MET A 344 -0.29 13.08 6.99
N MET A 345 -0.30 11.84 7.42
CA MET A 345 -1.14 11.32 8.49
C MET A 345 -0.36 10.27 9.29
N THR A 346 0.57 10.71 10.11
CA THR A 346 1.40 9.82 10.92
C THR A 346 0.71 9.41 12.21
N THR A 347 1.11 8.26 12.72
CA THR A 347 0.70 7.75 14.04
C THR A 347 1.47 8.43 15.17
N GLY A 348 1.36 9.71 15.32
CA GLY A 348 2.05 10.45 16.38
C GLY A 348 1.81 11.94 16.24
N PRO A 349 2.08 12.74 17.26
CA PRO A 349 1.75 14.16 17.22
C PRO A 349 2.62 14.96 16.25
N VAL A 350 3.90 14.59 16.08
CA VAL A 350 4.88 15.38 15.33
C VAL A 350 4.72 15.16 13.84
N MET A 351 4.60 16.23 13.05
CA MET A 351 4.57 16.20 11.59
C MET A 351 5.97 16.40 11.00
N GLY A 352 6.67 17.45 11.41
CA GLY A 352 7.99 17.81 10.87
C GLY A 352 7.94 18.32 9.44
N ARG A 353 9.10 18.51 8.85
CA ARG A 353 9.27 18.94 7.44
C ARG A 353 10.04 17.89 6.68
N ASP A 354 9.54 17.53 5.49
CA ASP A 354 10.10 16.43 4.71
C ASP A 354 11.22 16.87 3.77
N VAL A 355 11.46 18.17 3.65
CA VAL A 355 12.51 18.77 2.82
C VAL A 355 13.27 19.85 3.58
N ALA A 356 14.51 20.10 3.19
CA ALA A 356 15.33 21.20 3.73
C ALA A 356 16.16 21.85 2.61
N PHE A 357 16.19 23.20 2.56
CA PHE A 357 17.12 23.92 1.69
C PHE A 357 18.53 23.97 2.29
N ALA A 358 19.54 23.81 1.46
CA ALA A 358 20.89 24.17 1.79
C ALA A 358 21.02 25.70 1.99
N PRO A 359 21.94 26.20 2.84
CA PRO A 359 22.05 27.64 3.16
C PRO A 359 22.37 28.53 1.95
N ASN A 360 23.01 28.00 0.91
CA ASN A 360 23.29 28.70 -0.34
C ASN A 360 22.08 28.70 -1.31
N GLY A 361 21.00 27.94 -1.01
CA GLY A 361 19.76 27.92 -1.78
C GLY A 361 19.81 27.12 -3.07
N ASP A 362 20.91 26.47 -3.41
CA ASP A 362 21.08 25.72 -4.68
C ASP A 362 20.72 24.24 -4.60
N GLN A 363 20.51 23.71 -3.39
CA GLN A 363 20.27 22.31 -3.12
C GLN A 363 19.15 22.11 -2.11
N ILE A 364 18.40 21.03 -2.22
CA ILE A 364 17.49 20.54 -1.19
C ILE A 364 17.87 19.12 -0.77
N ALA A 365 17.63 18.82 0.50
CA ALA A 365 17.74 17.50 1.10
C ALA A 365 16.36 16.93 1.40
N LEU A 366 16.17 15.65 1.14
CA LEU A 366 14.97 14.88 1.50
C LEU A 366 15.34 13.41 1.69
N PHE A 367 14.48 12.68 2.40
CA PHE A 367 14.59 11.23 2.47
C PHE A 367 13.69 10.58 1.43
N VAL A 368 14.22 9.56 0.76
CA VAL A 368 13.48 8.80 -0.25
C VAL A 368 13.55 7.31 0.07
N LYS A 369 12.44 6.60 -0.15
CA LYS A 369 12.44 5.14 -0.08
C LYS A 369 13.30 4.57 -1.20
N LYS A 370 14.19 3.70 -0.83
CA LYS A 370 14.95 2.85 -1.74
C LYS A 370 14.82 1.40 -1.31
N GLU A 371 15.08 0.47 -2.19
CA GLU A 371 14.78 -0.96 -2.07
C GLU A 371 14.71 -1.54 -0.64
N ARG A 372 15.74 -1.34 0.19
CA ARG A 372 15.80 -1.89 1.55
C ARG A 372 15.42 -0.88 2.64
N GLY A 373 15.67 0.37 2.44
CA GLY A 373 15.54 1.39 3.48
C GLY A 373 15.32 2.78 2.87
N ARG A 374 15.81 3.79 3.55
CA ARG A 374 15.72 5.17 3.09
C ARG A 374 17.10 5.72 2.78
N ASN A 375 17.19 6.57 1.77
CA ASN A 375 18.40 7.30 1.42
C ASN A 375 18.20 8.80 1.66
N LEU A 376 19.20 9.45 2.21
CA LEU A 376 19.30 10.90 2.15
C LEU A 376 19.66 11.30 0.71
N MET A 377 18.79 12.06 0.08
CA MET A 377 18.96 12.51 -1.30
C MET A 377 19.16 14.02 -1.35
N LEU A 378 20.19 14.44 -2.05
CA LEU A 378 20.51 15.84 -2.30
C LEU A 378 20.24 16.16 -3.76
N ILE A 379 19.34 17.11 -4.00
CA ILE A 379 18.87 17.49 -5.33
C ILE A 379 19.24 18.95 -5.61
N ASN A 380 19.83 19.21 -6.78
CA ASN A 380 20.07 20.56 -7.25
C ASN A 380 18.74 21.22 -7.65
N VAL A 381 18.48 22.39 -7.10
CA VAL A 381 17.22 23.13 -7.27
C VAL A 381 17.01 23.59 -8.69
N VAL A 382 18.08 24.03 -9.36
CA VAL A 382 18.02 24.59 -10.73
C VAL A 382 17.88 23.47 -11.77
N SER A 383 18.80 22.52 -11.75
CA SER A 383 18.81 21.42 -12.74
C SER A 383 17.77 20.35 -12.42
N GLY A 384 17.45 20.11 -11.13
CA GLY A 384 16.69 18.96 -10.65
C GLY A 384 17.49 17.65 -10.69
N ALA A 385 18.82 17.76 -10.85
CA ALA A 385 19.69 16.60 -10.85
C ALA A 385 19.93 16.10 -9.42
N ILE A 386 19.93 14.78 -9.25
CA ILE A 386 20.37 14.14 -8.01
C ILE A 386 21.90 14.30 -7.94
N GLU A 387 22.40 15.05 -6.98
CA GLU A 387 23.83 15.24 -6.77
C GLU A 387 24.41 14.14 -5.89
N ARG A 388 23.66 13.72 -4.87
CA ARG A 388 24.04 12.61 -3.98
C ARG A 388 22.81 11.81 -3.57
N SER A 389 22.99 10.49 -3.41
CA SER A 389 22.01 9.59 -2.79
C SER A 389 22.78 8.69 -1.83
N VAL A 390 22.58 8.86 -0.55
CA VAL A 390 23.39 8.25 0.51
C VAL A 390 22.51 7.37 1.39
N PRO A 391 22.74 6.05 1.44
CA PRO A 391 22.16 5.21 2.49
C PRO A 391 22.84 5.54 3.82
N ILE A 392 22.07 5.59 4.89
CA ILE A 392 22.61 5.80 6.22
C ILE A 392 22.60 4.45 6.94
N ALA A 393 23.79 3.95 7.21
CA ALA A 393 23.96 2.63 7.82
C ALA A 393 23.48 2.63 9.28
N ASP A 394 22.93 1.49 9.72
CA ASP A 394 22.51 1.21 11.08
C ASP A 394 21.41 2.14 11.64
N LEU A 395 20.71 2.83 10.76
CA LEU A 395 19.53 3.63 11.10
C LEU A 395 18.35 3.19 10.26
N GLU A 396 17.15 3.44 10.79
CA GLU A 396 15.86 3.12 10.20
C GLU A 396 14.93 4.33 10.30
N GLN A 397 13.94 4.40 9.41
CA GLN A 397 12.88 5.41 9.44
C GLN A 397 13.39 6.86 9.49
N GLU A 398 14.41 7.20 8.72
CA GLU A 398 14.98 8.55 8.66
C GLU A 398 13.96 9.57 8.11
N LEU A 399 13.81 10.70 8.79
CA LEU A 399 12.78 11.72 8.56
C LEU A 399 13.29 13.13 8.89
N ASN A 400 12.56 14.13 8.41
CA ASN A 400 12.65 15.53 8.82
C ASN A 400 14.06 16.11 8.72
N PRO A 401 14.67 16.20 7.54
CA PRO A 401 15.99 16.77 7.39
C PRO A 401 16.00 18.27 7.68
N ALA A 402 17.08 18.78 8.27
CA ALA A 402 17.31 20.20 8.53
C ALA A 402 18.79 20.55 8.32
N TYR A 403 19.11 21.49 7.43
CA TYR A 403 20.48 21.96 7.23
C TYR A 403 20.91 22.91 8.36
N SER A 404 22.16 22.79 8.79
CA SER A 404 22.81 23.83 9.60
C SER A 404 23.05 25.10 8.76
N PRO A 405 23.05 26.30 9.36
CA PRO A 405 23.25 27.56 8.63
C PRO A 405 24.59 27.68 7.91
N ASP A 406 25.61 26.95 8.35
CA ASP A 406 26.92 26.88 7.71
C ASP A 406 27.03 25.78 6.64
N GLY A 407 25.96 24.96 6.47
CA GLY A 407 25.89 23.88 5.48
C GLY A 407 26.72 22.64 5.80
N LYS A 408 27.34 22.57 6.97
CA LYS A 408 28.20 21.43 7.33
C LYS A 408 27.40 20.21 7.76
N TRP A 409 26.24 20.42 8.38
CA TRP A 409 25.45 19.38 9.00
C TRP A 409 24.04 19.31 8.43
N ILE A 410 23.51 18.11 8.32
CA ILE A 410 22.08 17.86 8.15
C ILE A 410 21.62 17.12 9.39
N ALA A 411 20.78 17.75 10.19
CA ALA A 411 20.10 17.09 11.30
C ALA A 411 18.86 16.37 10.79
N PHE A 412 18.48 15.26 11.41
CA PHE A 412 17.30 14.48 11.04
C PHE A 412 16.86 13.59 12.21
N THR A 413 15.62 13.13 12.14
CA THR A 413 15.08 12.09 13.01
C THR A 413 15.41 10.74 12.44
N ALA A 414 15.85 9.77 13.24
CA ALA A 414 15.97 8.38 12.84
C ALA A 414 15.85 7.43 14.04
N PHE A 415 15.61 6.16 13.75
CA PHE A 415 15.53 5.11 14.75
C PHE A 415 16.81 4.30 14.79
N ARG A 416 17.28 4.06 16.00
CA ARG A 416 18.25 3.00 16.26
C ARG A 416 17.60 1.99 17.20
N GLY A 417 17.20 0.84 16.65
CA GLY A 417 16.29 -0.06 17.34
C GLY A 417 14.90 0.56 17.52
N SER A 418 14.32 0.46 18.71
CA SER A 418 12.99 1.03 19.02
C SER A 418 13.02 2.50 19.47
N GLN A 419 14.19 3.17 19.44
CA GLN A 419 14.38 4.50 19.99
C GLN A 419 14.61 5.52 18.88
N PRO A 420 13.71 6.50 18.67
CA PRO A 420 13.92 7.61 17.76
C PRO A 420 14.68 8.74 18.43
N ASP A 421 15.79 9.11 17.83
CA ASP A 421 16.71 10.17 18.27
C ASP A 421 16.97 11.19 17.16
N ILE A 422 17.59 12.30 17.55
CA ILE A 422 18.11 13.29 16.60
C ILE A 422 19.55 12.94 16.25
N PHE A 423 19.77 12.74 14.95
CA PHE A 423 21.07 12.51 14.36
C PHE A 423 21.54 13.69 13.52
N VAL A 424 22.84 13.82 13.34
CA VAL A 424 23.44 14.75 12.38
C VAL A 424 24.35 14.00 11.42
N TYR A 425 24.22 14.33 10.13
CA TYR A 425 25.05 13.84 9.04
C TYR A 425 26.05 14.95 8.65
N ASP A 426 27.34 14.65 8.66
CA ASP A 426 28.39 15.54 8.14
C ASP A 426 28.39 15.48 6.61
N VAL A 427 28.09 16.60 5.98
CA VAL A 427 27.95 16.69 4.50
C VAL A 427 29.27 16.44 3.79
N ALA A 428 30.40 16.77 4.42
CA ALA A 428 31.74 16.68 3.82
C ALA A 428 32.31 15.25 3.91
N ASN A 429 32.25 14.62 5.09
CA ASN A 429 32.90 13.33 5.32
C ASN A 429 31.93 12.14 5.42
N GLY A 430 30.62 12.38 5.49
CA GLY A 430 29.59 11.34 5.55
C GLY A 430 29.43 10.69 6.91
N SER A 431 30.04 11.20 7.98
CA SER A 431 29.88 10.63 9.33
C SER A 431 28.52 10.99 9.92
N VAL A 432 28.00 10.10 10.77
CA VAL A 432 26.72 10.27 11.47
C VAL A 432 26.94 10.25 12.98
N GLN A 433 26.36 11.20 13.67
CA GLN A 433 26.42 11.31 15.14
C GLN A 433 25.02 11.37 15.72
N ASN A 434 24.76 10.61 16.79
CA ASN A 434 23.56 10.73 17.60
C ASN A 434 23.73 11.88 18.61
N LEU A 435 22.79 12.81 18.64
CA LEU A 435 22.81 13.97 19.52
C LEU A 435 22.01 13.77 20.80
N THR A 436 20.96 12.95 20.78
CA THR A 436 20.04 12.86 21.91
C THR A 436 20.22 11.59 22.73
N SER A 437 20.28 10.42 22.15
CA SER A 437 20.63 9.13 22.78
C SER A 437 20.01 8.94 24.18
N ASP A 438 18.71 9.10 24.30
CA ASP A 438 18.00 8.97 25.59
C ASP A 438 16.71 8.12 25.43
N ARG A 439 15.79 8.22 26.41
CA ARG A 439 14.56 7.41 26.43
C ARG A 439 13.34 8.11 25.84
N PHE A 440 13.52 9.34 25.36
CA PHE A 440 12.43 10.14 24.82
C PHE A 440 12.30 9.91 23.32
N PHE A 441 11.11 10.11 22.81
CA PHE A 441 10.87 10.13 21.37
C PHE A 441 11.20 11.54 20.87
N ASP A 442 12.33 11.68 20.19
CA ASP A 442 12.84 12.94 19.69
C ASP A 442 12.67 13.05 18.16
N ALA A 443 12.08 14.14 17.69
CA ALA A 443 11.76 14.31 16.28
C ALA A 443 11.75 15.77 15.80
N ALA A 444 11.80 15.96 14.47
CA ALA A 444 11.65 17.22 13.74
C ALA A 444 12.64 18.31 14.19
N PRO A 445 13.95 18.10 14.02
CA PRO A 445 14.97 19.06 14.38
C PRO A 445 14.96 20.32 13.51
N VAL A 446 15.35 21.45 14.08
CA VAL A 446 15.60 22.72 13.35
C VAL A 446 16.75 23.48 14.00
N PHE A 447 17.67 23.97 13.19
CA PHE A 447 18.78 24.81 13.69
C PHE A 447 18.36 26.26 13.96
N SER A 448 18.94 26.88 14.99
CA SER A 448 18.89 28.34 15.11
C SER A 448 19.66 29.02 13.97
N PRO A 449 19.31 30.27 13.59
CA PRO A 449 20.00 30.98 12.50
C PRO A 449 21.50 31.19 12.73
N ASP A 450 21.97 31.21 13.98
CA ASP A 450 23.39 31.30 14.36
C ASP A 450 24.10 29.94 14.42
N GLY A 451 23.36 28.84 14.26
CA GLY A 451 23.86 27.45 14.29
C GLY A 451 24.28 26.95 15.65
N GLN A 452 24.10 27.74 16.70
CA GLN A 452 24.55 27.36 18.08
C GLN A 452 23.58 26.38 18.73
N TRP A 453 22.31 26.44 18.34
CA TRP A 453 21.23 25.67 18.95
C TRP A 453 20.50 24.82 17.94
N LEU A 454 20.00 23.69 18.41
CA LEU A 454 19.03 22.86 17.73
C LEU A 454 17.75 22.78 18.57
N VAL A 455 16.59 23.00 17.99
CA VAL A 455 15.29 22.77 18.63
C VAL A 455 14.65 21.56 17.99
N TYR A 456 13.98 20.72 18.78
CA TYR A 456 13.30 19.51 18.34
C TYR A 456 12.09 19.24 19.23
N SER A 457 11.19 18.38 18.80
CA SER A 457 10.06 17.92 19.60
C SER A 457 10.43 16.64 20.31
N SER A 458 10.16 16.56 21.62
CA SER A 458 10.39 15.40 22.47
C SER A 458 9.12 15.00 23.20
N ILE A 459 8.77 13.70 23.23
CA ILE A 459 7.58 13.26 23.98
C ILE A 459 7.91 13.13 25.46
N VAL A 460 7.36 14.05 26.24
CA VAL A 460 7.52 14.16 27.69
C VAL A 460 6.16 13.94 28.36
N ASN A 461 6.05 12.94 29.23
CA ASN A 461 4.81 12.60 29.94
C ASN A 461 3.59 12.39 28.99
N GLY A 462 3.82 11.80 27.82
CA GLY A 462 2.78 11.53 26.83
C GLY A 462 2.45 12.68 25.88
N TYR A 463 3.09 13.86 26.05
CA TYR A 463 2.89 15.03 25.19
C TYR A 463 4.18 15.46 24.52
N ALA A 464 4.10 15.86 23.26
CA ALA A 464 5.24 16.44 22.56
C ALA A 464 5.56 17.83 23.12
N LYS A 465 6.84 18.08 23.47
CA LYS A 465 7.35 19.35 24.00
C LYS A 465 8.56 19.81 23.20
N LEU A 466 8.75 21.11 23.11
CA LEU A 466 9.91 21.67 22.44
C LEU A 466 11.12 21.64 23.38
N MET A 467 12.18 21.01 22.89
CA MET A 467 13.48 20.96 23.54
C MET A 467 14.50 21.77 22.75
N LYS A 468 15.41 22.42 23.41
CA LYS A 468 16.53 23.16 22.83
C LYS A 468 17.86 22.53 23.29
N LEU A 469 18.75 22.23 22.36
CA LEU A 469 20.03 21.55 22.57
C LEU A 469 21.19 22.46 22.12
N ASN A 470 22.26 22.52 22.88
CA ASN A 470 23.49 23.23 22.53
C ASN A 470 24.33 22.36 21.58
N MET A 471 24.62 22.85 20.37
CA MET A 471 25.37 22.08 19.35
C MET A 471 26.81 21.79 19.74
N ALA A 472 27.45 22.70 20.49
CA ALA A 472 28.81 22.51 21.00
C ALA A 472 28.87 21.54 22.20
N LYS A 473 27.74 21.37 22.95
CA LYS A 473 27.62 20.51 24.12
C LYS A 473 26.23 19.86 24.14
N PRO A 474 25.99 18.77 23.39
CA PRO A 474 24.65 18.18 23.24
C PRO A 474 24.00 17.69 24.56
N SER A 475 24.76 17.49 25.61
CA SER A 475 24.23 17.21 26.95
C SER A 475 23.54 18.41 27.61
N GLU A 476 23.75 19.62 27.09
CA GLU A 476 23.14 20.86 27.59
C GLU A 476 21.82 21.10 26.88
N ARG A 477 20.71 20.73 27.51
CA ARG A 477 19.37 20.75 26.96
C ARG A 477 18.42 21.55 27.84
N TYR A 478 17.41 22.16 27.18
CA TYR A 478 16.41 23.00 27.84
C TYR A 478 15.03 22.62 27.34
N GLN A 479 14.09 22.36 28.25
CA GLN A 479 12.70 22.20 27.90
C GLN A 479 12.05 23.57 27.76
N MET A 480 11.67 23.93 26.51
CA MET A 480 11.18 25.27 26.17
C MET A 480 9.68 25.44 26.44
N THR A 481 8.91 24.35 26.37
CA THR A 481 7.46 24.38 26.60
C THR A 481 7.04 23.28 27.58
N SER A 482 5.91 23.50 28.26
CA SER A 482 5.38 22.61 29.30
C SER A 482 3.84 22.60 29.27
N GLY A 483 3.21 21.66 29.97
CA GLY A 483 1.76 21.49 30.05
C GLY A 483 1.25 20.24 29.34
N ASP A 484 -0.05 19.91 29.54
CA ASP A 484 -0.67 18.67 29.08
C ASP A 484 -1.27 18.83 27.67
N TRP A 485 -0.48 19.26 26.73
CA TRP A 485 -0.78 19.43 25.31
C TRP A 485 0.49 19.24 24.48
N ASN A 486 0.31 19.10 23.16
CA ASN A 486 1.44 18.92 22.24
C ASN A 486 1.92 20.26 21.69
N ASP A 487 3.23 20.46 21.65
CA ASP A 487 3.94 21.55 21.00
C ASP A 487 4.93 20.95 20.00
N ILE A 488 4.73 21.20 18.69
CA ILE A 488 5.41 20.48 17.60
C ILE A 488 5.86 21.42 16.49
N ASP A 489 6.69 20.92 15.58
CA ASP A 489 7.04 21.54 14.31
C ASP A 489 7.67 22.93 14.44
N ALA A 490 8.60 23.09 15.37
CA ALA A 490 9.26 24.36 15.64
C ALA A 490 9.99 24.96 14.42
N TYR A 491 10.02 26.30 14.32
CA TYR A 491 10.78 27.04 13.32
C TYR A 491 11.20 28.41 13.88
N PHE A 492 12.46 28.79 13.65
CA PHE A 492 12.95 30.09 14.11
C PHE A 492 12.50 31.24 13.20
N SER A 493 12.26 32.42 13.80
CA SER A 493 12.26 33.68 13.05
C SER A 493 13.65 33.95 12.43
N PRO A 494 13.74 34.70 11.32
CA PRO A 494 15.03 35.01 10.70
C PRO A 494 16.05 35.70 11.60
N ASP A 495 15.58 36.46 12.60
CA ASP A 495 16.43 37.13 13.62
C ASP A 495 16.78 36.22 14.80
N GLY A 496 16.25 34.98 14.85
CA GLY A 496 16.51 34.01 15.90
C GLY A 496 15.84 34.31 17.26
N LYS A 497 15.03 35.37 17.37
CA LYS A 497 14.45 35.81 18.65
C LYS A 497 13.14 35.14 18.99
N ARG A 498 12.44 34.61 18.02
CA ARG A 498 11.17 33.93 18.23
C ARG A 498 11.22 32.52 17.66
N LEU A 499 10.52 31.63 18.35
CA LEU A 499 10.29 30.25 17.92
C LEU A 499 8.82 30.08 17.59
N PHE A 500 8.49 29.82 16.32
CA PHE A 500 7.14 29.50 15.86
C PHE A 500 6.92 28.00 15.91
N PHE A 501 5.71 27.56 16.28
CA PHE A 501 5.40 26.13 16.38
C PHE A 501 3.89 25.89 16.31
N ALA A 502 3.49 24.66 16.10
CA ALA A 502 2.10 24.24 16.20
C ALA A 502 1.82 23.67 17.59
N SER A 503 0.66 24.02 18.16
CA SER A 503 0.23 23.54 19.47
C SER A 503 -1.26 23.24 19.50
N ASP A 504 -1.65 22.15 20.14
CA ASP A 504 -3.05 21.80 20.42
C ASP A 504 -3.50 22.29 21.82
N LYS A 505 -2.74 23.24 22.39
CA LYS A 505 -3.11 23.95 23.60
C LYS A 505 -4.51 24.54 23.46
N GLN A 506 -5.39 24.23 24.39
CA GLN A 506 -6.70 24.86 24.47
C GLN A 506 -6.57 26.27 25.05
N THR A 507 -6.82 27.28 24.22
CA THR A 507 -6.87 28.68 24.69
C THR A 507 -8.26 29.00 25.22
N GLY A 508 -8.28 29.39 26.46
CA GLY A 508 -9.37 29.72 27.34
C GLY A 508 -10.69 30.18 26.74
N ARG A 509 -11.70 29.39 26.85
CA ARG A 509 -12.97 29.71 27.44
C ARG A 509 -13.34 28.51 28.29
N ASN A 510 -13.39 28.69 29.59
CA ASN A 510 -13.96 27.74 30.51
C ASN A 510 -15.37 27.38 30.01
N VAL A 511 -15.48 26.31 29.24
CA VAL A 511 -16.74 25.58 29.18
C VAL A 511 -16.82 24.93 30.54
N GLU A 512 -17.66 25.47 31.45
CA GLU A 512 -17.95 24.83 32.71
C GLU A 512 -18.34 23.37 32.42
N GLN A 513 -17.48 22.47 32.78
CA GLN A 513 -17.74 21.04 32.64
C GLN A 513 -18.75 20.64 33.71
N PRO A 514 -19.86 19.99 33.34
CA PRO A 514 -20.58 19.21 34.32
C PRO A 514 -19.66 18.10 34.80
N ALA A 515 -19.52 17.95 36.12
CA ALA A 515 -18.70 16.90 36.70
C ALA A 515 -19.07 15.52 36.10
N PRO A 516 -18.09 14.67 35.80
CA PRO A 516 -18.37 13.32 35.26
C PRO A 516 -19.26 12.55 36.23
N VAL A 517 -20.47 12.23 35.80
CA VAL A 517 -21.40 11.40 36.57
C VAL A 517 -20.91 9.97 36.46
N PRO A 518 -20.63 9.26 37.58
CA PRO A 518 -20.23 7.87 37.54
C PRO A 518 -21.24 7.01 36.78
N ALA A 519 -20.77 6.16 35.89
CA ALA A 519 -21.60 5.23 35.13
C ALA A 519 -22.10 4.11 36.05
N THR A 520 -23.25 4.32 36.71
CA THR A 520 -23.96 3.26 37.41
C THR A 520 -25.12 2.72 36.53
N ALA A 521 -25.47 1.47 36.68
CA ALA A 521 -26.57 0.85 35.92
C ALA A 521 -27.90 1.64 36.02
N GLU A 522 -28.15 2.31 37.14
CA GLU A 522 -29.32 3.15 37.40
C GLU A 522 -29.25 4.47 36.58
N ASN A 523 -28.06 5.03 36.34
CA ASN A 523 -27.87 6.22 35.53
C ASN A 523 -27.89 5.92 34.02
N LEU A 524 -27.58 4.69 33.63
CA LEU A 524 -27.68 4.23 32.23
C LEU A 524 -29.16 4.06 31.80
N ALA A 525 -30.01 3.54 32.66
CA ALA A 525 -31.45 3.35 32.41
C ALA A 525 -32.23 4.70 32.33
N LYS A 526 -31.75 5.75 33.01
CA LYS A 526 -32.36 7.11 32.98
C LYS A 526 -31.95 7.97 31.77
N ARG A 527 -31.06 7.48 30.92
CA ARG A 527 -30.49 8.23 29.78
C ARG A 527 -31.27 8.13 28.46
N GLU A 528 -32.47 7.59 28.46
CA GLU A 528 -33.37 7.73 27.31
C GLU A 528 -33.79 9.18 27.18
N GLY A 529 -33.02 9.94 26.38
CA GLY A 529 -33.30 11.36 26.13
C GLY A 529 -32.11 12.30 26.39
N ASP A 530 -31.17 11.95 27.28
CA ASP A 530 -30.06 12.85 27.59
C ASP A 530 -28.92 12.70 26.57
N THR A 531 -28.48 13.83 26.06
CA THR A 531 -27.31 13.93 25.22
C THR A 531 -26.09 13.64 26.08
N PRO A 532 -25.20 12.71 25.69
CA PRO A 532 -23.94 12.55 26.38
C PRO A 532 -23.19 13.86 26.49
N PRO A 533 -22.48 14.13 27.57
CA PRO A 533 -21.69 15.35 27.71
C PRO A 533 -20.70 15.48 26.54
N VAL A 534 -20.48 16.70 26.10
CA VAL A 534 -19.49 16.99 25.08
C VAL A 534 -18.12 16.79 25.67
N ASP A 535 -17.29 15.96 25.02
CA ASP A 535 -15.90 15.79 25.41
C ASP A 535 -15.11 17.05 25.05
N PRO A 536 -14.57 17.78 26.03
CA PRO A 536 -13.82 19.00 25.75
C PRO A 536 -12.57 18.77 24.89
N THR A 537 -11.98 17.57 24.90
CA THR A 537 -10.84 17.23 24.05
C THR A 537 -11.18 17.25 22.57
N ASN A 538 -12.48 17.16 22.19
CA ASN A 538 -12.94 17.32 20.81
C ASN A 538 -12.73 18.74 20.25
N PHE A 539 -12.43 19.73 21.12
CA PHE A 539 -12.14 21.12 20.71
C PHE A 539 -10.66 21.39 20.58
N ALA A 540 -9.79 20.49 21.04
CA ALA A 540 -8.36 20.63 20.85
C ALA A 540 -8.05 20.64 19.34
N SER A 541 -7.34 21.64 18.87
CA SER A 541 -6.88 21.76 17.49
C SER A 541 -5.51 22.39 17.46
N TYR A 542 -4.68 21.89 16.55
CA TYR A 542 -3.35 22.48 16.38
C TYR A 542 -3.47 23.87 15.79
N ASN A 543 -2.83 24.84 16.44
CA ASN A 543 -2.78 26.24 16.03
C ASN A 543 -1.36 26.75 16.09
N ILE A 544 -1.08 27.84 15.36
CA ILE A 544 0.27 28.40 15.30
C ILE A 544 0.48 29.40 16.44
N TYR A 545 1.57 29.21 17.14
CA TYR A 545 2.05 30.08 18.22
C TYR A 545 3.49 30.55 17.95
N SER A 546 3.91 31.63 18.59
CA SER A 546 5.32 32.00 18.71
C SER A 546 5.71 32.25 20.16
N LEU A 547 6.89 31.80 20.55
CA LEU A 547 7.52 32.04 21.82
C LEU A 547 8.70 32.99 21.64
N ASN A 548 8.67 34.12 22.29
CA ASN A 548 9.81 35.02 22.34
C ASN A 548 10.86 34.46 23.31
N LEU A 549 12.07 34.23 22.82
CA LEU A 549 13.15 33.56 23.53
C LEU A 549 13.92 34.52 24.50
N GLU A 550 13.67 35.82 24.46
CA GLU A 550 14.27 36.78 25.34
C GLU A 550 13.40 37.09 26.57
N ASN A 551 12.08 37.18 26.37
CA ASN A 551 11.17 37.68 27.42
C ASN A 551 10.02 36.70 27.77
N GLY A 552 9.90 35.56 27.09
CA GLY A 552 8.88 34.54 27.34
C GLY A 552 7.46 34.90 26.86
N ASP A 553 7.30 35.91 26.01
CA ASP A 553 5.98 36.21 25.41
C ASP A 553 5.53 35.10 24.47
N LEU A 554 4.36 34.52 24.73
CA LEU A 554 3.69 33.55 23.91
C LEU A 554 2.52 34.21 23.17
N LEU A 555 2.59 34.20 21.83
CA LEU A 555 1.57 34.81 20.96
C LEU A 555 0.92 33.73 20.10
N GLN A 556 -0.39 33.79 19.92
CA GLN A 556 -1.17 32.93 19.03
C GLN A 556 -1.45 33.65 17.71
N TYR A 557 -1.46 32.90 16.58
CA TYR A 557 -1.69 33.43 15.23
C TYR A 557 -2.90 32.83 14.52
N THR A 558 -3.31 31.62 14.90
CA THR A 558 -4.47 30.93 14.33
C THR A 558 -5.35 30.35 15.42
N ASP A 559 -6.63 30.24 15.18
CA ASP A 559 -7.59 29.49 16.00
C ASP A 559 -8.63 28.85 15.11
N VAL A 560 -8.24 27.69 14.50
CA VAL A 560 -9.01 27.07 13.42
C VAL A 560 -9.77 25.84 13.90
N VAL A 561 -10.89 25.57 13.23
CA VAL A 561 -11.67 24.34 13.43
C VAL A 561 -10.89 23.09 13.02
N GLY A 562 -10.18 23.14 11.91
CA GLY A 562 -9.26 22.07 11.47
C GLY A 562 -8.00 22.02 12.31
N GLY A 563 -6.85 22.14 11.68
CA GLY A 563 -5.55 22.23 12.34
C GLY A 563 -4.54 22.96 11.46
N CYS A 564 -3.60 23.64 12.09
CA CYS A 564 -2.48 24.33 11.45
C CYS A 564 -1.15 23.73 11.91
N PHE A 565 -0.23 23.46 10.97
CA PHE A 565 0.99 22.70 11.18
C PHE A 565 2.17 23.31 10.42
N THR A 566 3.37 22.89 10.76
CA THR A 566 4.63 23.18 10.05
C THR A 566 4.79 24.65 9.66
N PRO A 567 4.66 25.60 10.62
CA PRO A 567 4.88 27.01 10.30
C PRO A 567 6.32 27.25 9.85
N VAL A 568 6.50 28.06 8.82
CA VAL A 568 7.80 28.56 8.38
C VAL A 568 7.75 30.06 8.24
N VAL A 569 8.82 30.73 8.69
CA VAL A 569 8.89 32.19 8.72
C VAL A 569 10.14 32.65 7.97
N PHE A 570 10.00 33.64 7.11
CA PHE A 570 11.07 34.17 6.30
C PHE A 570 10.86 35.67 6.02
N THR A 571 11.93 36.32 5.64
CA THR A 571 11.89 37.71 5.19
C THR A 571 11.42 37.77 3.74
N GLY A 572 10.24 38.31 3.52
CA GLY A 572 9.66 38.47 2.18
C GLY A 572 9.96 39.85 1.57
N GLU A 573 9.20 40.20 0.53
CA GLU A 573 9.29 41.50 -0.16
C GLU A 573 9.11 42.65 0.83
N ASN A 574 9.84 43.74 0.59
CA ASN A 574 9.85 44.94 1.43
C ASN A 574 10.36 44.71 2.87
N ASN A 575 11.18 43.71 3.07
CA ASN A 575 11.76 43.35 4.38
C ASN A 575 10.70 43.03 5.45
N ARG A 576 9.50 42.58 5.04
CA ARG A 576 8.45 42.16 5.94
C ARG A 576 8.57 40.67 6.24
N GLU A 577 8.42 40.36 7.50
CA GLU A 577 8.39 38.95 7.92
C GLU A 577 7.06 38.31 7.54
N ARG A 578 7.13 37.17 6.84
CA ARG A 578 5.99 36.39 6.39
C ARG A 578 6.04 35.01 6.98
N MET A 579 4.87 34.42 7.17
CA MET A 579 4.69 33.05 7.62
C MET A 579 3.88 32.28 6.59
N VAL A 580 4.29 31.03 6.33
CA VAL A 580 3.50 30.03 5.58
C VAL A 580 3.29 28.84 6.52
N PHE A 581 2.12 28.26 6.48
CA PHE A 581 1.77 27.07 7.28
C PHE A 581 0.85 26.14 6.50
N ALA A 582 0.87 24.84 6.81
CA ALA A 582 -0.08 23.87 6.30
C ALA A 582 -1.33 23.83 7.19
N SER A 583 -2.50 23.70 6.59
CA SER A 583 -3.76 23.53 7.32
C SER A 583 -4.59 22.42 6.69
N TYR A 584 -5.20 21.58 7.56
CA TYR A 584 -6.19 20.60 7.16
C TYR A 584 -7.58 21.22 7.17
N TYR A 585 -8.24 21.25 5.99
CA TYR A 585 -9.53 21.90 5.83
C TYR A 585 -10.31 21.29 4.66
N LYS A 586 -11.58 20.95 4.88
CA LYS A 586 -12.47 20.29 3.90
C LYS A 586 -11.87 19.01 3.32
N GLN A 587 -11.30 18.19 4.21
CA GLN A 587 -10.63 16.92 3.89
C GLN A 587 -9.36 17.04 3.04
N HIS A 588 -8.77 18.24 2.93
CA HIS A 588 -7.55 18.48 2.17
C HIS A 588 -6.52 19.26 2.98
N TRP A 589 -5.25 18.97 2.70
CA TRP A 589 -4.14 19.75 3.18
C TRP A 589 -3.86 20.90 2.21
N LYS A 590 -3.83 22.12 2.73
CA LYS A 590 -3.56 23.33 1.93
C LYS A 590 -2.60 24.24 2.67
N LEU A 591 -1.84 25.02 1.89
CA LEU A 591 -0.95 26.04 2.43
C LEU A 591 -1.66 27.39 2.54
N PHE A 592 -1.35 28.11 3.61
CA PHE A 592 -1.81 29.46 3.86
C PHE A 592 -0.63 30.38 4.19
N SER A 593 -0.74 31.66 3.83
CA SER A 593 0.29 32.66 4.09
C SER A 593 -0.27 33.88 4.82
N THR A 594 0.45 34.34 5.84
CA THR A 594 0.11 35.55 6.61
C THR A 594 1.38 36.33 6.99
N THR A 595 1.25 37.42 7.67
CA THR A 595 2.34 38.18 8.27
C THR A 595 2.41 37.95 9.78
N THR A 596 3.61 38.04 10.36
CA THR A 596 3.83 37.77 11.78
C THR A 596 3.50 38.95 12.69
N ASP A 597 2.98 40.06 12.15
CA ASP A 597 2.55 41.25 12.86
C ASP A 597 1.06 41.24 13.29
N LYS A 598 0.37 40.09 13.08
CA LYS A 598 -1.06 39.92 13.34
C LYS A 598 -1.33 38.79 14.34
N PRO A 599 -0.87 38.86 15.58
CA PRO A 599 -1.24 37.85 16.56
C PRO A 599 -2.70 38.03 17.00
N ILE A 600 -3.29 36.95 17.52
CA ILE A 600 -4.63 36.94 18.10
C ILE A 600 -4.54 37.20 19.59
N GLY A 601 -5.23 38.22 20.08
CA GLY A 601 -5.30 38.51 21.51
C GLY A 601 -4.02 39.09 22.10
N ALA A 602 -3.94 39.05 23.42
CA ALA A 602 -2.77 39.54 24.17
C ALA A 602 -1.73 38.43 24.36
N ALA A 603 -0.47 38.82 24.50
CA ALA A 603 0.59 37.87 24.81
C ALA A 603 0.37 37.24 26.21
N GLU A 604 0.51 35.92 26.24
CA GLU A 604 0.63 35.16 27.48
C GLU A 604 2.11 35.13 27.92
N LYS A 605 2.37 35.08 29.22
CA LYS A 605 3.74 34.94 29.74
C LYS A 605 4.04 33.48 30.06
N THR A 606 5.13 32.98 29.49
CA THR A 606 5.68 31.68 29.84
C THR A 606 7.05 31.86 30.50
N THR A 607 7.37 31.01 31.46
CA THR A 607 8.68 31.03 32.10
C THR A 607 9.69 30.28 31.24
N LEU A 608 10.70 31.00 30.77
CA LEU A 608 11.79 30.38 30.02
C LEU A 608 12.71 29.60 30.99
N PRO A 609 13.26 28.46 30.58
CA PRO A 609 14.16 27.66 31.40
C PRO A 609 15.46 28.45 31.68
N SER A 610 15.82 28.57 32.94
CA SER A 610 17.04 29.28 33.39
C SER A 610 18.28 28.39 33.52
N ALA A 611 18.09 27.06 33.48
CA ALA A 611 19.16 26.06 33.57
C ALA A 611 18.89 24.89 32.67
N PRO A 612 19.93 24.18 32.21
CA PRO A 612 19.77 22.93 31.50
C PRO A 612 18.99 21.92 32.36
N MET A 613 18.00 21.32 31.80
CA MET A 613 17.19 20.29 32.45
C MET A 613 16.80 19.22 31.41
N LEU A 614 17.21 18.00 31.66
CA LEU A 614 16.59 16.87 31.00
C LEU A 614 15.18 16.70 31.57
N PRO A 615 14.19 16.37 30.76
CA PRO A 615 12.90 15.97 31.28
C PRO A 615 13.08 14.90 32.35
N GLU A 616 12.27 14.94 33.40
CA GLU A 616 12.28 13.84 34.38
C GLU A 616 12.03 12.53 33.64
N ALA A 617 12.91 11.54 33.89
CA ALA A 617 12.75 10.23 33.30
C ALA A 617 11.39 9.69 33.71
N ARG A 618 10.50 9.53 32.74
CA ARG A 618 9.21 8.90 32.94
C ARG A 618 9.42 7.52 33.59
N THR A 619 8.51 7.13 34.46
CA THR A 619 8.44 5.73 34.91
C THR A 619 8.39 4.85 33.65
N PRO A 620 9.25 3.85 33.55
CA PRO A 620 9.20 2.96 32.38
C PRO A 620 7.77 2.41 32.23
N PHE A 621 7.31 2.34 31.00
CA PHE A 621 6.04 1.70 30.71
C PHE A 621 6.05 0.27 31.27
N GLN A 622 5.04 -0.07 32.07
CA GLN A 622 4.85 -1.40 32.61
C GLN A 622 3.54 -1.97 32.05
N PRO A 623 3.61 -3.06 31.29
CA PRO A 623 2.42 -3.77 30.83
C PRO A 623 1.58 -4.22 32.05
N PRO A 624 0.25 -4.20 31.99
CA PRO A 624 -0.63 -4.64 33.10
C PRO A 624 -0.44 -6.09 33.51
N VAL A 625 0.00 -6.94 32.58
CA VAL A 625 0.27 -8.38 32.82
C VAL A 625 1.76 -8.63 32.54
N GLU A 626 2.44 -9.21 33.53
CA GLU A 626 3.83 -9.64 33.39
C GLU A 626 3.87 -11.18 33.40
N VAL A 627 4.51 -11.76 32.38
CA VAL A 627 4.70 -13.21 32.25
C VAL A 627 6.20 -13.50 32.12
N ALA A 628 6.78 -14.06 33.16
CA ALA A 628 8.21 -14.38 33.15
C ALA A 628 8.56 -15.33 31.99
N VAL A 629 9.41 -14.88 31.10
CA VAL A 629 9.96 -15.69 30.01
C VAL A 629 11.06 -16.59 30.56
N ASP A 630 10.92 -17.89 30.31
CA ASP A 630 11.93 -18.90 30.64
C ASP A 630 12.84 -19.13 29.42
N PRO A 631 14.09 -18.67 29.45
CA PRO A 631 15.00 -18.81 28.33
C PRO A 631 15.28 -20.27 27.91
N GLU A 632 15.11 -21.24 28.83
CA GLU A 632 15.35 -22.67 28.55
C GLU A 632 14.22 -23.28 27.69
N LYS A 633 13.08 -22.60 27.59
CA LYS A 633 11.93 -23.00 26.76
C LYS A 633 11.95 -22.36 25.36
N ILE A 634 12.99 -21.68 25.02
CA ILE A 634 13.15 -21.15 23.65
C ILE A 634 13.60 -22.30 22.75
N GLU A 635 12.81 -22.56 21.73
CA GLU A 635 13.09 -23.58 20.72
C GLU A 635 13.51 -22.95 19.39
N ARG A 636 14.29 -23.67 18.59
CA ARG A 636 14.50 -23.28 17.19
C ARG A 636 13.22 -23.47 16.40
N ALA A 637 12.74 -22.42 15.76
CA ALA A 637 11.66 -22.54 14.81
C ALA A 637 12.15 -23.33 13.59
N GLY A 638 11.87 -24.63 13.58
CA GLY A 638 12.36 -25.56 12.56
C GLY A 638 11.33 -26.64 12.22
N GLY A 639 11.62 -27.37 11.15
CA GLY A 639 10.78 -28.45 10.67
C GLY A 639 10.01 -28.10 9.40
N PHE A 640 9.73 -29.13 8.61
CA PHE A 640 8.93 -29.04 7.40
C PHE A 640 7.45 -29.35 7.76
N LYS A 641 6.76 -28.32 8.26
CA LYS A 641 5.32 -28.43 8.56
C LYS A 641 4.57 -27.45 7.67
N LEU A 642 3.80 -27.97 6.75
CA LEU A 642 2.95 -27.19 5.86
C LEU A 642 1.53 -27.16 6.39
N PHE A 643 0.90 -26.02 6.23
CA PHE A 643 -0.50 -25.77 6.55
C PHE A 643 -1.22 -25.34 5.28
N ILE A 644 -2.50 -25.63 5.19
CA ILE A 644 -3.34 -25.16 4.09
C ILE A 644 -3.60 -23.66 4.30
N ASP A 645 -3.23 -22.87 3.30
CA ASP A 645 -3.52 -21.43 3.25
C ASP A 645 -4.88 -21.16 2.61
N ASP A 646 -5.12 -21.80 1.47
CA ASP A 646 -6.34 -21.60 0.70
C ASP A 646 -6.67 -22.82 -0.16
N VAL A 647 -7.94 -22.98 -0.49
CA VAL A 647 -8.44 -24.00 -1.40
C VAL A 647 -9.42 -23.34 -2.36
N GLU A 648 -9.04 -23.26 -3.61
CA GLU A 648 -9.91 -22.79 -4.68
C GLU A 648 -10.49 -23.99 -5.41
N VAL A 649 -11.80 -23.99 -5.58
CA VAL A 649 -12.49 -25.00 -6.39
C VAL A 649 -13.40 -24.29 -7.40
N ASN A 650 -13.11 -24.48 -8.66
CA ASN A 650 -13.88 -23.94 -9.78
C ASN A 650 -14.39 -25.09 -10.65
N GLY A 651 -15.63 -25.02 -11.09
CA GLY A 651 -16.22 -25.99 -11.99
C GLY A 651 -17.09 -25.33 -13.05
N GLY A 652 -17.15 -25.93 -14.21
CA GLY A 652 -17.95 -25.42 -15.33
C GLY A 652 -18.20 -26.48 -16.38
N VAL A 653 -19.07 -26.15 -17.32
CA VAL A 653 -19.36 -26.98 -18.48
C VAL A 653 -18.99 -26.19 -19.73
N THR A 654 -18.18 -26.80 -20.59
CA THR A 654 -17.75 -26.17 -21.84
C THR A 654 -18.90 -26.20 -22.90
N SER A 655 -18.77 -25.42 -23.99
CA SER A 655 -19.79 -25.35 -25.05
C SER A 655 -20.01 -26.68 -25.75
N ASP A 656 -19.04 -27.52 -25.72
CA ASP A 656 -19.06 -28.90 -26.24
C ASP A 656 -19.45 -29.92 -25.14
N GLN A 657 -20.09 -29.43 -24.06
CA GLN A 657 -20.66 -30.24 -22.96
C GLN A 657 -19.64 -31.01 -22.10
N LEU A 658 -18.36 -30.62 -22.14
CA LEU A 658 -17.37 -31.20 -21.25
C LEU A 658 -17.45 -30.59 -19.86
N LEU A 659 -17.45 -31.44 -18.85
CA LEU A 659 -17.29 -31.00 -17.45
C LEU A 659 -15.82 -30.66 -17.23
N VAL A 660 -15.57 -29.47 -16.73
CA VAL A 660 -14.24 -28.98 -16.38
C VAL A 660 -14.26 -28.61 -14.91
N SER A 661 -13.29 -29.08 -14.15
CA SER A 661 -13.07 -28.60 -12.79
C SER A 661 -11.61 -28.30 -12.55
N ARG A 662 -11.35 -27.30 -11.74
CA ARG A 662 -10.03 -26.95 -11.27
C ARG A 662 -10.06 -26.81 -9.77
N SER A 663 -9.15 -27.50 -9.10
CA SER A 663 -8.92 -27.37 -7.68
C SER A 663 -7.47 -26.95 -7.46
N VAL A 664 -7.24 -25.88 -6.72
CA VAL A 664 -5.90 -25.42 -6.35
C VAL A 664 -5.82 -25.38 -4.83
N ILE A 665 -4.80 -26.02 -4.28
CA ILE A 665 -4.52 -26.03 -2.84
C ILE A 665 -3.22 -25.28 -2.65
N TYR A 666 -3.27 -24.22 -1.87
CA TYR A 666 -2.12 -23.45 -1.44
C TYR A 666 -1.73 -23.87 -0.03
N MET A 667 -0.45 -24.15 0.17
CA MET A 667 0.07 -24.50 1.49
C MET A 667 1.36 -23.73 1.75
N SER A 668 1.62 -23.35 3.00
CA SER A 668 2.90 -22.80 3.42
C SER A 668 3.27 -23.20 4.85
N ASP A 669 4.51 -22.93 5.25
CA ASP A 669 4.90 -23.00 6.66
C ASP A 669 4.38 -21.77 7.43
N MET A 670 4.60 -21.73 8.74
CA MET A 670 4.06 -20.67 9.60
C MET A 670 4.61 -19.27 9.24
N LEU A 671 5.83 -19.21 8.75
CA LEU A 671 6.50 -17.98 8.35
C LEU A 671 6.27 -17.61 6.88
N GLY A 672 5.56 -18.46 6.10
CA GLY A 672 5.34 -18.26 4.66
C GLY A 672 6.57 -18.51 3.79
N ASN A 673 7.67 -18.96 4.37
CA ASN A 673 8.97 -19.13 3.70
C ASN A 673 9.01 -20.29 2.71
N ARG A 674 8.28 -21.35 3.01
CA ARG A 674 8.16 -22.54 2.16
C ARG A 674 6.74 -22.67 1.68
N ARG A 675 6.56 -22.72 0.37
CA ARG A 675 5.23 -22.79 -0.24
C ARG A 675 5.11 -24.00 -1.14
N PHE A 676 3.94 -24.61 -1.09
CA PHE A 676 3.57 -25.70 -1.97
C PHE A 676 2.20 -25.41 -2.58
N ILE A 677 2.11 -25.54 -3.90
CA ILE A 677 0.89 -25.31 -4.66
C ILE A 677 0.56 -26.60 -5.39
N ALA A 678 -0.62 -27.14 -5.19
CA ALA A 678 -1.13 -28.30 -5.90
C ALA A 678 -2.35 -27.89 -6.72
N ALA A 679 -2.21 -27.88 -8.03
CA ALA A 679 -3.32 -27.66 -8.95
C ALA A 679 -3.74 -28.99 -9.59
N LEU A 680 -5.04 -29.28 -9.54
CA LEU A 680 -5.66 -30.45 -10.12
C LEU A 680 -6.76 -29.99 -11.06
N ASP A 681 -6.59 -30.24 -12.36
CA ASP A 681 -7.58 -29.88 -13.37
C ASP A 681 -8.20 -31.19 -13.90
N SER A 682 -9.53 -31.27 -13.95
CA SER A 682 -10.24 -32.36 -14.59
C SER A 682 -11.01 -31.84 -15.79
N VAL A 683 -10.79 -32.47 -16.92
CA VAL A 683 -11.48 -32.16 -18.17
C VAL A 683 -12.08 -33.47 -18.69
N SER A 684 -13.37 -33.67 -18.50
CA SER A 684 -14.07 -34.90 -18.88
C SER A 684 -13.44 -36.13 -18.19
N SER A 685 -12.82 -37.05 -18.94
CA SER A 685 -12.17 -38.28 -18.48
C SER A 685 -10.68 -38.09 -18.16
N PHE A 686 -10.12 -36.89 -18.32
CA PHE A 686 -8.69 -36.62 -18.11
C PHE A 686 -8.46 -35.74 -16.91
N SER A 687 -7.39 -36.05 -16.18
CA SER A 687 -6.92 -35.21 -15.07
C SER A 687 -5.52 -34.71 -15.35
N ASN A 688 -5.34 -33.40 -15.20
CA ASN A 688 -4.05 -32.72 -15.20
C ASN A 688 -3.60 -32.43 -13.76
N PHE A 689 -2.32 -32.43 -13.52
CA PHE A 689 -1.78 -31.97 -12.24
C PHE A 689 -0.57 -31.07 -12.44
N ASP A 690 -0.40 -30.15 -11.51
CA ASP A 690 0.72 -29.24 -11.44
C ASP A 690 1.11 -29.04 -9.97
N PHE A 691 2.27 -29.54 -9.58
CA PHE A 691 2.81 -29.40 -8.22
C PHE A 691 4.01 -28.47 -8.24
N LEU A 692 3.96 -27.41 -7.47
CA LEU A 692 5.04 -26.45 -7.34
C LEU A 692 5.46 -26.34 -5.88
N TYR A 693 6.75 -26.34 -5.66
CA TYR A 693 7.36 -26.04 -4.37
C TYR A 693 8.32 -24.88 -4.53
N PHE A 694 8.31 -23.95 -3.58
CA PHE A 694 9.22 -22.81 -3.52
C PHE A 694 9.78 -22.64 -2.11
N ASP A 695 11.08 -22.37 -2.02
CA ASP A 695 11.77 -21.88 -0.85
C ASP A 695 12.11 -20.40 -1.07
N LEU A 696 11.55 -19.53 -0.23
CA LEU A 696 11.60 -18.06 -0.32
C LEU A 696 12.41 -17.44 0.83
N GLN A 697 13.14 -18.24 1.62
CA GLN A 697 13.85 -17.77 2.82
C GLN A 697 14.99 -16.79 2.51
N HIS A 698 15.48 -16.79 1.30
CA HIS A 698 16.67 -16.05 0.90
C HIS A 698 16.39 -15.22 -0.35
N ARG A 699 17.28 -14.27 -0.62
CA ARG A 699 17.21 -13.49 -1.86
C ARG A 699 17.15 -14.37 -3.11
N THR A 700 17.92 -15.46 -3.15
CA THR A 700 17.83 -16.46 -4.20
C THR A 700 16.71 -17.42 -3.85
N ASN A 701 15.62 -17.34 -4.57
CA ASN A 701 14.51 -18.28 -4.45
C ASN A 701 14.80 -19.52 -5.30
N TRP A 702 14.46 -20.69 -4.79
CA TRP A 702 14.55 -21.92 -5.57
C TRP A 702 13.31 -22.77 -5.38
N GLY A 703 13.05 -23.63 -6.33
CA GLY A 703 11.89 -24.49 -6.27
C GLY A 703 11.94 -25.60 -7.31
N PHE A 704 10.89 -26.37 -7.34
CA PHE A 704 10.70 -27.37 -8.39
C PHE A 704 9.22 -27.46 -8.77
N ARG A 705 8.99 -27.84 -10.02
CA ARG A 705 7.67 -28.06 -10.59
C ARG A 705 7.60 -29.46 -11.16
N VAL A 706 6.55 -30.22 -10.85
CA VAL A 706 6.24 -31.52 -11.45
C VAL A 706 4.82 -31.43 -12.01
N PHE A 707 4.68 -31.73 -13.30
CA PHE A 707 3.42 -31.52 -13.96
C PHE A 707 3.09 -32.60 -15.03
N ASP A 708 1.81 -32.82 -15.26
CA ASP A 708 1.24 -33.55 -16.39
C ASP A 708 0.04 -32.77 -16.94
N ASN A 709 0.30 -32.03 -18.01
CA ASN A 709 -0.67 -31.14 -18.59
C ASN A 709 -1.07 -31.62 -19.99
N ARG A 710 -2.38 -31.72 -20.20
CA ARG A 710 -2.98 -32.09 -21.49
C ARG A 710 -3.81 -30.93 -21.99
N SER A 711 -3.64 -30.59 -23.24
CA SER A 711 -4.47 -29.64 -23.94
C SER A 711 -5.04 -30.28 -25.22
N PHE A 712 -6.24 -29.90 -25.52
CA PHE A 712 -6.94 -30.38 -26.73
C PHE A 712 -6.92 -29.29 -27.77
N TYR A 713 -6.74 -29.67 -29.02
CA TYR A 713 -6.88 -28.76 -30.14
C TYR A 713 -7.73 -29.44 -31.26
N THR A 714 -8.54 -28.61 -31.91
CA THR A 714 -9.36 -29.05 -33.06
C THR A 714 -8.66 -28.63 -34.33
N ALA A 715 -8.45 -29.58 -35.25
CA ALA A 715 -8.02 -29.24 -36.59
C ALA A 715 -9.16 -28.54 -37.38
N PRO A 716 -8.84 -27.82 -38.47
CA PRO A 716 -9.84 -27.15 -39.29
C PRO A 716 -10.96 -28.10 -39.76
N ASP A 717 -12.15 -27.54 -39.88
CA ASP A 717 -13.49 -28.17 -40.05
C ASP A 717 -13.70 -29.33 -41.07
N THR A 718 -12.68 -29.77 -41.75
CA THR A 718 -12.84 -30.77 -42.83
C THR A 718 -12.57 -32.22 -42.43
N ILE A 719 -12.09 -32.49 -41.20
CA ILE A 719 -11.57 -33.83 -40.84
C ILE A 719 -12.22 -34.40 -39.56
N PHE A 720 -13.04 -33.65 -38.77
CA PHE A 720 -13.49 -34.13 -37.46
C PHE A 720 -15.00 -34.27 -37.32
N THR A 721 -15.38 -35.46 -36.91
CA THR A 721 -16.70 -35.78 -36.36
C THR A 721 -16.78 -35.30 -34.91
N SER A 722 -17.97 -35.09 -34.39
CA SER A 722 -18.28 -34.70 -33.02
C SER A 722 -17.89 -35.75 -31.97
N ASP A 723 -17.08 -36.74 -32.32
CA ASP A 723 -16.66 -37.82 -31.43
C ASP A 723 -15.55 -37.32 -30.45
N PRO A 724 -15.83 -37.28 -29.13
CA PRO A 724 -14.85 -36.84 -28.12
C PRO A 724 -13.57 -37.69 -28.13
N ASP A 725 -13.64 -38.95 -28.51
CA ASP A 725 -12.51 -39.88 -28.50
C ASP A 725 -11.52 -39.67 -29.66
N ARG A 726 -11.84 -38.79 -30.60
CA ARG A 726 -10.98 -38.42 -31.74
C ARG A 726 -10.33 -37.05 -31.63
N ARG A 727 -10.29 -36.45 -30.47
CA ARG A 727 -9.62 -35.16 -30.23
C ARG A 727 -8.13 -35.34 -30.25
N GLN A 728 -7.42 -34.43 -30.93
CA GLN A 728 -5.96 -34.38 -30.88
C GLN A 728 -5.53 -33.90 -29.50
N ILE A 729 -4.57 -34.60 -28.89
CA ILE A 729 -4.06 -34.34 -27.59
C ILE A 729 -2.61 -33.83 -27.70
N PHE A 730 -2.33 -32.73 -27.02
CA PHE A 730 -1.00 -32.27 -26.76
C PHE A 730 -0.74 -32.47 -25.27
N ARG A 731 0.14 -33.39 -24.91
CA ARG A 731 0.49 -33.68 -23.52
C ARG A 731 1.93 -33.30 -23.22
N GLN A 732 2.14 -32.63 -22.12
CA GLN A 732 3.46 -32.32 -21.58
C GLN A 732 3.54 -32.83 -20.16
N THR A 733 4.51 -33.70 -19.90
CA THR A 733 4.81 -34.22 -18.56
C THR A 733 6.26 -33.90 -18.25
N GLY A 734 6.55 -33.49 -17.04
CA GLY A 734 7.93 -33.17 -16.71
C GLY A 734 8.18 -32.79 -15.28
N ALA A 735 9.46 -32.65 -14.99
CA ALA A 735 9.96 -32.09 -13.75
C ALA A 735 11.03 -31.03 -14.05
N ILE A 736 10.89 -29.84 -13.46
CA ILE A 736 11.79 -28.69 -13.69
C ILE A 736 12.21 -28.13 -12.34
N GLY A 737 13.53 -28.07 -12.08
CA GLY A 737 14.10 -27.26 -11.02
C GLY A 737 14.18 -25.80 -11.46
N ILE A 738 13.81 -24.88 -10.59
CA ILE A 738 13.70 -23.46 -10.88
C ILE A 738 14.56 -22.69 -9.87
N VAL A 739 15.31 -21.70 -10.36
CA VAL A 739 16.05 -20.75 -9.55
C VAL A 739 15.67 -19.34 -10.03
N SER A 740 15.28 -18.49 -9.09
CA SER A 740 14.93 -17.08 -9.33
C SER A 740 15.84 -16.18 -8.51
N TYR A 741 16.47 -15.20 -9.16
CA TYR A 741 17.31 -14.22 -8.51
C TYR A 741 16.83 -12.80 -8.83
N PRO A 742 16.23 -12.08 -7.86
CA PRO A 742 15.89 -10.69 -8.00
C PRO A 742 17.13 -9.81 -7.86
N PHE A 743 17.48 -9.07 -8.92
CA PHE A 743 18.53 -8.04 -8.89
C PHE A 743 18.05 -6.81 -8.11
N SER A 744 16.78 -6.48 -8.27
CA SER A 744 16.09 -5.38 -7.61
C SER A 744 14.60 -5.70 -7.43
N ARG A 745 13.88 -4.85 -6.72
CA ARG A 745 12.41 -4.93 -6.63
C ARG A 745 11.72 -5.12 -7.99
N TYR A 746 12.36 -4.65 -9.06
CA TYR A 746 11.73 -4.57 -10.38
C TYR A 746 12.35 -5.50 -11.42
N HIS A 747 13.53 -6.06 -11.18
CA HIS A 747 14.24 -6.88 -12.15
C HIS A 747 14.65 -8.22 -11.54
N ARG A 748 14.42 -9.30 -12.28
CA ARG A 748 14.88 -10.64 -11.90
C ARG A 748 15.29 -11.46 -13.10
N ILE A 749 16.05 -12.49 -12.81
CA ILE A 749 16.32 -13.59 -13.72
C ILE A 749 15.73 -14.87 -13.14
N ASP A 750 14.97 -15.59 -13.96
CA ASP A 750 14.43 -16.90 -13.66
C ASP A 750 15.12 -17.92 -14.56
N SER A 751 15.62 -19.01 -14.01
CA SER A 751 16.28 -20.06 -14.78
C SER A 751 15.75 -21.42 -14.38
N GLY A 752 15.56 -22.29 -15.37
CA GLY A 752 15.01 -23.63 -15.19
C GLY A 752 15.87 -24.69 -15.86
N LEU A 753 16.02 -25.81 -15.18
CA LEU A 753 16.64 -27.05 -15.72
C LEU A 753 15.70 -28.22 -15.43
N GLY A 754 15.35 -28.96 -16.45
CA GLY A 754 14.41 -30.06 -16.28
C GLY A 754 14.50 -31.15 -17.33
N TYR A 755 13.61 -32.12 -17.17
CA TYR A 755 13.39 -33.17 -18.12
C TYR A 755 11.89 -33.26 -18.44
N MET A 756 11.56 -33.30 -19.73
CA MET A 756 10.19 -33.28 -20.21
C MET A 756 9.93 -34.42 -21.19
N SER A 757 8.68 -34.88 -21.18
CA SER A 757 8.09 -35.71 -22.22
C SER A 757 6.97 -34.90 -22.91
N ARG A 758 6.95 -34.91 -24.22
CA ARG A 758 5.94 -34.26 -25.04
C ARG A 758 5.30 -35.29 -25.97
N ASP A 759 4.01 -35.46 -25.86
CA ASP A 759 3.20 -36.34 -26.73
C ASP A 759 2.30 -35.47 -27.61
N ILE A 760 2.34 -35.71 -28.91
CA ILE A 760 1.51 -35.00 -29.89
C ILE A 760 0.82 -36.02 -30.75
N ASP A 761 -0.49 -35.93 -30.85
CA ASP A 761 -1.30 -36.79 -31.73
C ASP A 761 -1.49 -36.15 -33.12
N TYR A 762 -1.08 -36.87 -34.14
CA TYR A 762 -1.28 -36.48 -35.55
C TYR A 762 -2.31 -37.37 -36.23
N PRO A 763 -3.27 -36.81 -36.97
CA PRO A 763 -4.16 -37.58 -37.80
C PRO A 763 -3.42 -38.10 -39.05
N VAL A 764 -3.48 -39.37 -39.28
CA VAL A 764 -2.93 -40.02 -40.46
C VAL A 764 -4.05 -40.76 -41.16
N GLN A 765 -4.16 -40.60 -42.48
CA GLN A 765 -5.14 -41.31 -43.29
C GLN A 765 -4.52 -42.52 -43.95
N ASP A 766 -5.14 -43.66 -43.79
CA ASP A 766 -4.71 -44.86 -44.51
C ASP A 766 -5.13 -44.85 -46.00
N PRO A 767 -4.59 -45.73 -46.83
CA PRO A 767 -5.01 -45.80 -48.26
C PRO A 767 -6.50 -46.12 -48.48
N ALA A 768 -7.17 -46.64 -47.45
CA ALA A 768 -8.63 -46.93 -47.51
C ALA A 768 -9.49 -45.72 -47.07
N GLY A 769 -8.85 -44.58 -46.66
CA GLY A 769 -9.53 -43.37 -46.27
C GLY A 769 -9.85 -43.26 -44.76
N ASN A 770 -9.45 -44.25 -43.93
CA ASN A 770 -9.68 -44.19 -42.50
C ASN A 770 -8.66 -43.29 -41.83
N ILE A 771 -9.13 -42.44 -40.91
CA ILE A 771 -8.27 -41.54 -40.12
C ILE A 771 -8.01 -42.21 -38.76
N PHE A 772 -6.73 -42.31 -38.41
CA PHE A 772 -6.30 -42.72 -37.08
C PHE A 772 -5.23 -41.77 -36.54
N LEU A 773 -5.12 -41.70 -35.22
CA LEU A 773 -4.15 -40.85 -34.57
C LEU A 773 -2.84 -41.63 -34.32
N ILE A 774 -1.73 -41.03 -34.72
CA ILE A 774 -0.38 -41.48 -34.34
C ILE A 774 0.17 -40.54 -33.32
N THR A 775 0.55 -41.05 -32.15
CA THR A 775 1.22 -40.27 -31.11
C THR A 775 2.71 -40.24 -31.35
N GLN A 776 3.26 -39.07 -31.55
CA GLN A 776 4.70 -38.84 -31.52
C GLN A 776 5.09 -38.47 -30.11
N ARG A 777 6.05 -39.21 -29.52
CA ARG A 777 6.62 -38.92 -28.18
C ARG A 777 8.06 -38.53 -28.28
N ASP A 778 8.38 -37.34 -27.70
CA ASP A 778 9.72 -36.86 -27.54
C ASP A 778 10.03 -36.69 -26.06
N ASN A 779 11.19 -37.25 -25.62
CA ASN A 779 11.70 -37.07 -24.28
C ASN A 779 13.02 -36.30 -24.36
N PHE A 780 13.15 -35.21 -23.61
CA PHE A 780 14.29 -34.31 -23.74
C PHE A 780 14.58 -33.55 -22.44
N PRO A 781 15.86 -33.28 -22.16
CA PRO A 781 16.21 -32.26 -21.17
C PRO A 781 15.89 -30.86 -21.72
N ILE A 782 15.55 -29.95 -20.85
CA ILE A 782 15.25 -28.54 -21.19
C ILE A 782 16.01 -27.61 -20.25
N VAL A 783 16.58 -26.58 -20.84
CA VAL A 783 17.13 -25.42 -20.10
C VAL A 783 16.35 -24.22 -20.56
N SER A 784 15.93 -23.38 -19.60
CA SER A 784 15.22 -22.14 -19.87
C SER A 784 15.77 -21.00 -19.01
N SER A 785 15.71 -19.78 -19.53
CA SER A 785 15.99 -18.58 -18.76
C SER A 785 15.11 -17.43 -19.23
N ALA A 786 14.67 -16.59 -18.29
CA ALA A 786 13.91 -15.40 -18.56
C ALA A 786 14.45 -14.23 -17.73
N PHE A 787 14.63 -13.08 -18.36
CA PHE A 787 14.96 -11.84 -17.69
C PHE A 787 13.73 -10.94 -17.75
N SER A 788 13.18 -10.64 -16.57
CA SER A 788 11.92 -9.88 -16.42
C SER A 788 12.17 -8.57 -15.70
N GLY A 789 11.47 -7.52 -16.14
CA GLY A 789 11.44 -6.23 -15.48
C GLY A 789 10.02 -5.67 -15.41
N ASP A 790 9.62 -5.11 -14.26
CA ASP A 790 8.30 -4.51 -14.05
C ASP A 790 8.39 -3.28 -13.15
N THR A 791 8.32 -2.09 -13.76
CA THR A 791 8.25 -0.78 -13.07
C THR A 791 6.84 -0.20 -13.10
N THR A 792 5.82 -1.01 -13.45
CA THR A 792 4.46 -0.54 -13.64
C THR A 792 3.87 -0.01 -12.34
N VAL A 793 3.32 1.19 -12.42
CA VAL A 793 2.53 1.79 -11.36
C VAL A 793 1.07 1.51 -11.63
N PHE A 794 0.44 0.79 -10.68
CA PHE A 794 -0.99 0.50 -10.73
C PHE A 794 -1.75 1.47 -9.84
N LYS A 795 -2.81 2.02 -10.37
CA LYS A 795 -3.80 2.79 -9.63
C LYS A 795 -5.16 2.09 -9.73
N ARG A 796 -6.19 2.68 -9.14
CA ARG A 796 -7.54 2.13 -9.16
C ARG A 796 -8.03 1.69 -10.55
N PHE A 797 -7.53 2.31 -11.61
CA PHE A 797 -7.92 2.07 -13.01
C PHE A 797 -6.96 1.14 -13.78
N GLY A 798 -6.12 0.38 -13.10
CA GLY A 798 -5.12 -0.48 -13.71
C GLY A 798 -3.76 0.20 -13.89
N PRO A 799 -2.90 -0.29 -14.80
CA PRO A 799 -1.58 0.30 -15.03
C PRO A 799 -1.71 1.70 -15.62
N ILE A 800 -0.99 2.68 -15.08
CA ILE A 800 -1.05 4.08 -15.55
C ILE A 800 0.30 4.63 -16.00
N SER A 801 1.40 4.12 -15.48
CA SER A 801 2.75 4.55 -15.86
C SER A 801 3.75 3.41 -15.69
N GLY A 802 4.96 3.60 -16.18
CA GLY A 802 6.04 2.63 -16.09
C GLY A 802 6.10 1.68 -17.29
N HIS A 803 6.87 0.62 -17.14
CA HIS A 803 7.04 -0.39 -18.19
C HIS A 803 7.21 -1.76 -17.56
N ARG A 804 6.89 -2.79 -18.34
CA ARG A 804 7.23 -4.16 -18.03
C ARG A 804 7.69 -4.91 -19.26
N TYR A 805 8.62 -5.81 -19.07
CA TYR A 805 9.15 -6.62 -20.16
C TYR A 805 9.63 -7.98 -19.66
N GLU A 806 9.62 -8.94 -20.57
CA GLU A 806 10.24 -10.24 -20.38
C GLU A 806 10.96 -10.63 -21.66
N ILE A 807 12.22 -11.05 -21.50
CA ILE A 807 13.03 -11.65 -22.56
C ILE A 807 13.31 -13.06 -22.12
N SER A 808 12.80 -14.05 -22.84
CA SER A 808 12.96 -15.47 -22.47
C SER A 808 13.57 -16.28 -23.59
N GLY A 809 14.29 -17.33 -23.19
CA GLY A 809 14.84 -18.32 -24.09
C GLY A 809 14.77 -19.72 -23.50
N SER A 810 14.56 -20.73 -24.34
CA SER A 810 14.67 -22.14 -23.94
C SER A 810 15.35 -22.96 -25.01
N TYR A 811 16.05 -23.98 -24.56
CA TYR A 811 16.78 -24.91 -25.42
C TYR A 811 16.54 -26.34 -24.98
N ALA A 812 16.21 -27.19 -25.95
CA ALA A 812 16.10 -28.63 -25.79
C ALA A 812 16.86 -29.33 -26.90
N PRO A 813 17.84 -30.22 -26.59
CA PRO A 813 18.54 -31.02 -27.59
C PRO A 813 17.66 -32.15 -28.10
N ASP A 814 17.88 -32.54 -29.34
CA ASP A 814 17.30 -33.75 -29.93
C ASP A 814 18.18 -34.97 -29.60
N LEU A 815 17.76 -35.77 -28.64
CA LEU A 815 18.50 -36.97 -28.20
C LEU A 815 18.39 -38.13 -29.17
N LYS A 816 17.43 -38.15 -30.10
CA LYS A 816 17.23 -39.24 -31.07
C LYS A 816 17.86 -38.92 -32.42
N GLY A 817 17.62 -37.71 -32.94
CA GLY A 817 18.08 -37.30 -34.27
C GLY A 817 19.45 -36.59 -34.26
N GLY A 818 19.92 -36.20 -33.10
CA GLY A 818 21.05 -35.30 -32.93
C GLY A 818 20.75 -33.86 -33.29
N GLY A 819 21.42 -32.92 -32.67
CA GLY A 819 21.20 -31.49 -32.91
C GLY A 819 20.17 -30.85 -31.94
N THR A 820 19.36 -29.94 -32.45
CA THR A 820 18.40 -29.15 -31.66
C THR A 820 16.99 -29.61 -31.90
N LEU A 821 16.28 -30.04 -30.83
CA LEU A 821 14.85 -30.35 -30.91
C LEU A 821 14.05 -29.05 -30.94
N THR A 822 14.29 -28.16 -29.99
CA THR A 822 13.63 -26.88 -29.91
C THR A 822 14.58 -25.82 -29.37
N ASN A 823 14.61 -24.66 -29.99
CA ASN A 823 15.33 -23.48 -29.52
C ASN A 823 14.39 -22.26 -29.69
N ASP A 824 13.91 -21.74 -28.56
CA ASP A 824 12.90 -20.69 -28.50
C ASP A 824 13.46 -19.41 -27.93
N TRP A 825 13.02 -18.31 -28.50
CA TRP A 825 13.27 -16.97 -27.98
C TRP A 825 12.00 -16.14 -28.06
N SER A 826 11.68 -15.39 -27.01
CA SER A 826 10.58 -14.43 -27.06
C SER A 826 10.88 -13.15 -26.29
N ILE A 827 10.21 -12.09 -26.69
CA ILE A 827 10.16 -10.82 -25.98
C ILE A 827 8.70 -10.36 -25.92
N ASP A 828 8.24 -9.96 -24.74
CA ASP A 828 7.01 -9.19 -24.48
C ASP A 828 7.38 -7.92 -23.76
N ALA A 829 7.20 -6.77 -24.38
CA ALA A 829 7.53 -5.47 -23.80
C ALA A 829 6.32 -4.55 -23.84
N ARG A 830 6.03 -3.89 -22.73
CA ARG A 830 4.86 -3.03 -22.55
C ARG A 830 5.29 -1.72 -21.91
N GLN A 831 4.77 -0.59 -22.43
CA GLN A 831 5.04 0.74 -21.93
C GLN A 831 3.73 1.46 -21.63
N TYR A 832 3.66 2.13 -20.49
CA TYR A 832 2.52 2.91 -20.07
C TYR A 832 2.96 4.36 -19.84
N LEU A 833 2.37 5.28 -20.57
CA LEU A 833 2.66 6.71 -20.50
C LEU A 833 1.41 7.45 -20.00
N GLN A 834 1.47 7.94 -18.80
CA GLN A 834 0.38 8.72 -18.21
C GLN A 834 0.24 10.07 -18.94
N VAL A 835 -0.94 10.33 -19.51
CA VAL A 835 -1.26 11.58 -20.20
C VAL A 835 -1.92 12.58 -19.25
N THR A 836 -2.93 12.12 -18.50
CA THR A 836 -3.56 12.90 -17.42
C THR A 836 -3.55 12.05 -16.14
N SER A 837 -4.08 12.55 -15.04
CA SER A 837 -4.23 11.74 -13.81
C SER A 837 -4.96 10.40 -14.04
N ARG A 838 -5.80 10.31 -15.08
CA ARG A 838 -6.72 9.20 -15.31
C ARG A 838 -6.70 8.64 -16.75
N SER A 839 -5.94 9.21 -17.67
CA SER A 839 -5.77 8.73 -19.05
C SER A 839 -4.32 8.40 -19.36
N LEU A 840 -4.13 7.42 -20.25
CA LEU A 840 -2.81 6.92 -20.59
C LEU A 840 -2.71 6.47 -22.04
N LEU A 841 -1.48 6.45 -22.57
CA LEU A 841 -1.12 5.76 -23.78
C LEU A 841 -0.40 4.46 -23.41
N ALA A 842 -0.95 3.30 -23.80
CA ALA A 842 -0.36 1.99 -23.60
C ALA A 842 0.16 1.44 -24.91
N ALA A 843 1.38 0.90 -24.88
CA ALA A 843 1.99 0.22 -26.04
C ALA A 843 2.48 -1.17 -25.61
N ARG A 844 2.35 -2.16 -26.50
CA ARG A 844 2.89 -3.51 -26.35
C ARG A 844 3.57 -3.96 -27.63
N ILE A 845 4.69 -4.65 -27.48
CA ILE A 845 5.37 -5.35 -28.57
C ILE A 845 5.63 -6.78 -28.08
N PHE A 846 5.23 -7.74 -28.91
CA PHE A 846 5.58 -9.15 -28.74
C PHE A 846 6.33 -9.64 -29.96
N ALA A 847 7.39 -10.42 -29.77
CA ALA A 847 8.06 -11.16 -30.83
C ALA A 847 8.49 -12.54 -30.32
N GLY A 848 8.30 -13.57 -31.12
CA GLY A 848 8.67 -14.95 -30.83
C GLY A 848 9.35 -15.60 -32.02
N TYR A 849 10.37 -16.39 -31.74
CA TYR A 849 11.19 -17.11 -32.71
C TYR A 849 11.52 -18.50 -32.21
N SER A 850 11.15 -19.52 -32.95
CA SER A 850 11.42 -20.92 -32.63
C SER A 850 12.05 -21.65 -33.81
N THR A 851 13.05 -22.45 -33.52
CA THR A 851 13.80 -23.30 -34.47
C THR A 851 14.06 -24.68 -33.88
N GLY A 852 14.52 -25.60 -34.70
CA GLY A 852 14.84 -26.97 -34.34
C GLY A 852 14.12 -27.97 -35.22
N SER A 853 14.31 -29.24 -34.93
CA SER A 853 13.62 -30.34 -35.63
C SER A 853 12.12 -30.38 -35.28
N PHE A 854 11.78 -29.79 -34.09
CA PHE A 854 10.40 -29.69 -33.65
C PHE A 854 10.16 -28.35 -32.93
N PRO A 855 10.05 -27.22 -33.68
CA PRO A 855 9.91 -25.91 -33.11
C PRO A 855 8.54 -25.71 -32.48
N ASN A 856 8.45 -24.82 -31.48
CA ASN A 856 7.19 -24.38 -30.91
C ASN A 856 6.49 -23.38 -31.84
N PHE A 857 5.16 -23.29 -31.72
CA PHE A 857 4.35 -22.36 -32.49
C PHE A 857 3.88 -21.20 -31.61
N TYR A 858 3.93 -20.01 -32.19
CA TYR A 858 3.35 -18.81 -31.61
C TYR A 858 2.02 -18.51 -32.27
N TYR A 859 1.02 -18.14 -31.46
CA TYR A 859 -0.33 -17.88 -31.91
C TYR A 859 -0.78 -16.52 -31.47
N PHE A 860 -1.45 -15.77 -32.33
CA PHE A 860 -2.14 -14.54 -31.96
C PHE A 860 -3.34 -14.30 -32.86
N GLY A 861 -4.12 -13.26 -32.59
CA GLY A 861 -5.40 -12.93 -33.22
C GLY A 861 -6.53 -12.93 -32.20
N GLY A 862 -7.39 -11.94 -32.25
CA GLY A 862 -8.48 -11.71 -31.32
C GLY A 862 -8.03 -11.24 -29.92
N LEU A 863 -8.99 -10.95 -29.07
CA LEU A 863 -8.83 -10.52 -27.68
C LEU A 863 -7.84 -9.34 -27.54
N ASN A 864 -6.84 -9.48 -26.66
CA ASN A 864 -5.82 -8.47 -26.37
C ASN A 864 -4.54 -8.60 -27.24
N THR A 865 -4.62 -9.25 -28.41
CA THR A 865 -3.49 -9.37 -29.35
C THR A 865 -3.75 -8.55 -30.63
N VAL A 866 -4.19 -9.15 -31.74
CA VAL A 866 -4.60 -8.41 -32.93
C VAL A 866 -6.11 -8.59 -33.11
N ARG A 867 -6.88 -7.63 -32.67
CA ARG A 867 -8.35 -7.62 -32.65
C ARG A 867 -8.91 -7.60 -34.10
N GLY A 868 -10.14 -8.08 -34.25
CA GLY A 868 -10.77 -8.18 -35.56
C GLY A 868 -10.39 -9.43 -36.35
N TYR A 869 -9.46 -10.23 -35.88
CA TYR A 869 -9.11 -11.55 -36.41
C TYR A 869 -9.61 -12.66 -35.45
N PRO A 870 -9.95 -13.86 -35.98
CA PRO A 870 -10.37 -14.94 -35.11
C PRO A 870 -9.32 -15.27 -34.06
N PHE A 871 -9.75 -15.73 -32.88
CA PHE A 871 -8.88 -16.12 -31.81
C PHE A 871 -7.83 -17.14 -32.26
N ARG A 872 -6.53 -16.84 -32.02
CA ARG A 872 -5.37 -17.66 -32.36
C ARG A 872 -5.28 -18.07 -33.85
N SER A 873 -5.87 -17.29 -34.77
CA SER A 873 -5.90 -17.63 -36.18
C SER A 873 -4.59 -17.35 -36.94
N ILE A 874 -3.68 -16.61 -36.36
CA ILE A 874 -2.40 -16.25 -36.97
C ILE A 874 -1.32 -17.05 -36.23
N ILE A 875 -0.65 -17.94 -36.99
CA ILE A 875 0.28 -18.92 -36.42
C ILE A 875 1.59 -18.94 -37.19
N GLY A 876 2.69 -19.17 -36.49
CA GLY A 876 3.99 -19.40 -37.09
C GLY A 876 5.04 -19.77 -36.05
N THR A 877 6.20 -20.21 -36.49
CA THR A 877 7.37 -20.38 -35.63
C THR A 877 8.15 -19.08 -35.49
N ARG A 878 7.79 -18.07 -36.28
CA ARG A 878 8.25 -16.68 -36.22
C ARG A 878 7.01 -15.80 -36.21
N ALA A 879 6.80 -15.07 -35.13
CA ALA A 879 5.62 -14.23 -34.97
C ALA A 879 5.97 -12.94 -34.26
N ALA A 880 5.34 -11.85 -34.69
CA ALA A 880 5.45 -10.57 -33.99
C ALA A 880 4.16 -9.78 -34.10
N PHE A 881 3.79 -9.08 -33.04
CA PHE A 881 2.70 -8.12 -33.07
C PHE A 881 2.97 -6.92 -32.17
N ALA A 882 2.29 -5.81 -32.43
CA ALA A 882 2.30 -4.61 -31.60
C ALA A 882 0.89 -4.08 -31.43
N ASN A 883 0.65 -3.52 -30.26
CA ASN A 883 -0.60 -2.85 -29.89
C ASN A 883 -0.29 -1.43 -29.41
N LEU A 884 -1.13 -0.49 -29.75
CA LEU A 884 -1.12 0.88 -29.26
C LEU A 884 -2.54 1.24 -28.85
N GLU A 885 -2.72 1.68 -27.60
CA GLU A 885 -4.02 2.06 -27.05
C GLU A 885 -3.97 3.40 -26.33
N PHE A 886 -4.97 4.23 -26.59
CA PHE A 886 -5.26 5.39 -25.77
C PHE A 886 -6.45 5.08 -24.87
N ARG A 887 -6.24 5.01 -23.55
CA ARG A 887 -7.24 4.65 -22.54
C ARG A 887 -7.66 5.90 -21.75
N PHE A 888 -8.97 6.08 -21.55
CA PHE A 888 -9.53 7.24 -20.86
C PHE A 888 -10.76 6.86 -20.04
N PRO A 889 -11.06 7.59 -18.96
CA PRO A 889 -12.24 7.32 -18.14
C PRO A 889 -13.50 7.80 -18.86
N LEU A 890 -14.59 7.05 -18.75
CA LEU A 890 -15.93 7.44 -19.19
C LEU A 890 -16.84 7.74 -18.00
N ILE A 891 -16.98 6.77 -17.09
CA ILE A 891 -17.86 6.87 -15.91
C ILE A 891 -17.14 6.18 -14.76
N ASP A 892 -17.03 6.84 -13.61
CA ASP A 892 -16.38 6.28 -12.42
C ASP A 892 -17.25 5.26 -11.72
N VAL A 893 -18.51 5.62 -11.49
CA VAL A 893 -19.49 4.79 -10.81
C VAL A 893 -20.85 4.99 -11.49
N LEU A 894 -21.44 3.90 -11.95
CA LEU A 894 -22.80 3.84 -12.47
C LEU A 894 -23.63 2.94 -11.55
N ALA A 895 -24.40 3.53 -10.68
CA ALA A 895 -25.34 2.81 -9.83
C ALA A 895 -26.64 2.55 -10.61
N THR A 896 -27.02 1.29 -10.72
CA THR A 896 -28.30 0.87 -11.28
C THR A 896 -29.08 0.07 -10.26
N PRO A 897 -30.40 -0.12 -10.41
CA PRO A 897 -31.18 -0.95 -9.49
C PRO A 897 -30.73 -2.40 -9.38
N ILE A 898 -29.92 -2.90 -10.32
CA ILE A 898 -29.51 -4.29 -10.41
C ILE A 898 -28.05 -4.46 -9.95
N ALA A 899 -27.18 -3.49 -10.23
CA ALA A 899 -25.74 -3.57 -9.94
C ALA A 899 -25.10 -2.19 -9.91
N VAL A 900 -23.98 -2.09 -9.20
CA VAL A 900 -23.08 -0.94 -9.25
C VAL A 900 -21.91 -1.28 -10.16
N PHE A 901 -21.82 -0.61 -11.30
CA PHE A 901 -20.70 -0.72 -12.23
C PHE A 901 -19.66 0.34 -11.88
N GLN A 902 -18.42 -0.08 -11.79
CA GLN A 902 -17.32 0.80 -11.45
C GLN A 902 -16.31 0.86 -12.60
N GLN A 903 -15.62 1.99 -12.74
CA GLN A 903 -14.49 2.16 -13.63
C GLN A 903 -14.80 1.86 -15.10
N ILE A 904 -15.90 2.42 -15.61
CA ILE A 904 -16.20 2.30 -17.05
C ILE A 904 -15.22 3.17 -17.82
N ARG A 905 -14.44 2.54 -18.70
CA ARG A 905 -13.35 3.15 -19.48
C ARG A 905 -13.61 2.98 -20.97
N GLY A 906 -13.21 3.99 -21.73
CA GLY A 906 -13.09 3.90 -23.18
C GLY A 906 -11.64 3.72 -23.61
N HIS A 907 -11.44 3.11 -24.77
CA HIS A 907 -10.13 3.05 -25.41
C HIS A 907 -10.24 3.09 -26.92
N PHE A 908 -9.25 3.71 -27.57
CA PHE A 908 -8.98 3.61 -28.99
C PHE A 908 -7.74 2.76 -29.18
N PHE A 909 -7.71 1.94 -30.23
CA PHE A 909 -6.59 1.05 -30.46
C PHE A 909 -6.16 0.93 -31.92
N PHE A 910 -4.90 0.59 -32.09
CA PHE A 910 -4.29 0.13 -33.33
C PHE A 910 -3.45 -1.11 -33.04
N ASP A 911 -3.75 -2.20 -33.74
CA ASP A 911 -3.06 -3.48 -33.65
C ASP A 911 -2.44 -3.85 -34.99
N ILE A 912 -1.21 -4.37 -34.97
CA ILE A 912 -0.50 -4.82 -36.18
C ILE A 912 0.36 -6.03 -35.85
N GLY A 913 0.48 -6.99 -36.78
CA GLY A 913 1.32 -8.17 -36.58
C GLY A 913 1.47 -9.04 -37.82
N GLY A 914 2.22 -10.11 -37.65
CA GLY A 914 2.41 -11.13 -38.68
C GLY A 914 3.13 -12.35 -38.14
N ALA A 915 2.88 -13.51 -38.79
CA ALA A 915 3.58 -14.75 -38.47
C ALA A 915 3.88 -15.55 -39.75
N ASN A 916 4.93 -16.34 -39.70
CA ASN A 916 5.32 -17.19 -40.82
C ASN A 916 6.07 -18.45 -40.36
N PHE A 917 6.16 -19.41 -41.27
CA PHE A 917 6.97 -20.61 -41.17
C PHE A 917 8.23 -20.49 -42.05
N PRO A 918 9.35 -21.09 -41.67
CA PRO A 918 10.52 -21.18 -42.52
C PRO A 918 10.19 -21.85 -43.87
N GLY A 919 10.78 -21.33 -44.96
CA GLY A 919 10.56 -21.89 -46.31
C GLY A 919 9.26 -21.44 -46.99
N GLN A 920 8.36 -20.74 -46.31
CA GLN A 920 7.18 -20.14 -46.94
C GLN A 920 7.47 -18.76 -47.47
N PRO A 921 6.99 -18.39 -48.66
CA PRO A 921 7.09 -17.00 -49.15
C PRO A 921 6.34 -16.06 -48.21
N TYR A 922 7.03 -15.15 -47.58
CA TYR A 922 6.44 -14.17 -46.67
C TYR A 922 6.92 -12.77 -46.97
N LYS A 923 5.97 -11.87 -47.22
CA LYS A 923 6.25 -10.45 -47.39
C LYS A 923 5.32 -9.63 -46.49
N PHE A 924 5.83 -9.10 -45.39
CA PHE A 924 5.01 -8.38 -44.42
C PHE A 924 4.23 -7.22 -45.08
N ALA A 925 4.94 -6.36 -45.79
CA ALA A 925 4.38 -5.23 -46.49
C ALA A 925 5.07 -4.98 -47.85
N SER A 926 4.38 -4.31 -48.77
CA SER A 926 4.94 -3.81 -50.04
C SER A 926 4.49 -2.39 -50.25
N GLY A 927 5.42 -1.48 -50.32
CA GLY A 927 5.13 -0.06 -50.22
C GLY A 927 4.44 0.26 -48.86
N ASN A 928 3.37 1.04 -48.92
CA ASN A 928 2.59 1.41 -47.74
C ASN A 928 1.37 0.50 -47.52
N ARG A 929 1.44 -0.78 -47.95
CA ARG A 929 0.34 -1.74 -47.83
C ARG A 929 0.80 -3.08 -47.28
N LEU A 930 0.06 -3.64 -46.31
CA LEU A 930 0.30 -4.98 -45.81
C LEU A 930 -0.03 -6.03 -46.90
N VAL A 931 0.81 -7.07 -47.00
CA VAL A 931 0.65 -8.20 -47.91
C VAL A 931 0.29 -9.46 -47.12
N ASN A 932 1.19 -9.97 -46.31
CA ASN A 932 0.96 -11.06 -45.36
C ASN A 932 0.86 -10.54 -43.92
N GLY A 933 1.19 -9.28 -43.66
CA GLY A 933 0.93 -8.63 -42.37
C GLY A 933 -0.56 -8.39 -42.15
N VAL A 934 -0.98 -8.32 -40.93
CA VAL A 934 -2.36 -8.10 -40.49
C VAL A 934 -2.39 -6.84 -39.59
N ALA A 935 -3.45 -6.05 -39.71
CA ALA A 935 -3.67 -4.92 -38.81
C ALA A 935 -5.16 -4.62 -38.61
N ALA A 936 -5.46 -3.99 -37.49
CA ALA A 936 -6.79 -3.51 -37.15
C ALA A 936 -6.75 -2.18 -36.43
N ILE A 937 -7.81 -1.40 -36.58
CA ILE A 937 -8.10 -0.19 -35.83
C ILE A 937 -9.46 -0.34 -35.18
N GLY A 938 -9.66 0.29 -34.06
CA GLY A 938 -10.95 0.23 -33.39
C GLY A 938 -11.06 1.03 -32.10
N TYR A 939 -12.16 0.81 -31.44
CA TYR A 939 -12.46 1.38 -30.13
C TYR A 939 -13.15 0.33 -29.27
N GLY A 940 -13.14 0.54 -27.98
CA GLY A 940 -13.82 -0.35 -27.06
C GLY A 940 -14.19 0.31 -25.76
N ILE A 941 -14.95 -0.45 -24.98
CA ILE A 941 -15.35 -0.09 -23.62
C ILE A 941 -14.97 -1.23 -22.69
N SER A 942 -14.40 -0.92 -21.56
CA SER A 942 -14.16 -1.86 -20.47
C SER A 942 -14.82 -1.40 -19.18
N LEU A 943 -15.18 -2.34 -18.32
CA LEU A 943 -15.73 -2.10 -17.00
C LEU A 943 -15.31 -3.19 -16.04
N ASN A 944 -15.25 -2.85 -14.75
CA ASN A 944 -15.06 -3.85 -13.71
C ASN A 944 -16.42 -4.33 -13.18
N LEU A 945 -16.65 -5.63 -13.27
CA LEU A 945 -17.82 -6.31 -12.76
C LEU A 945 -17.38 -7.43 -11.80
N LEU A 946 -17.66 -7.27 -10.51
CA LEU A 946 -17.31 -8.25 -9.47
C LEU A 946 -15.82 -8.63 -9.44
N GLY A 947 -14.93 -7.66 -9.70
CA GLY A 947 -13.49 -7.89 -9.74
C GLY A 947 -12.96 -8.40 -11.08
N LEU A 948 -13.82 -8.67 -12.04
CA LEU A 948 -13.45 -9.09 -13.40
C LEU A 948 -13.51 -7.92 -14.37
N GLU A 949 -12.47 -7.72 -15.15
CA GLU A 949 -12.46 -6.73 -16.22
C GLU A 949 -13.15 -7.31 -17.46
N VAL A 950 -14.22 -6.65 -17.89
CA VAL A 950 -15.07 -7.08 -19.03
C VAL A 950 -14.92 -6.08 -20.16
N HIS A 951 -14.70 -6.57 -21.37
CA HIS A 951 -14.40 -5.77 -22.57
C HIS A 951 -15.39 -6.01 -23.70
N TRP A 952 -15.74 -4.91 -24.39
CA TRP A 952 -16.42 -4.90 -25.68
C TRP A 952 -15.59 -4.09 -26.67
N ASP A 953 -14.97 -4.78 -27.63
CA ASP A 953 -14.12 -4.18 -28.64
C ASP A 953 -14.81 -4.22 -30.03
N PHE A 954 -14.66 -3.11 -30.73
CA PHE A 954 -15.20 -2.90 -32.08
C PHE A 954 -14.03 -2.66 -33.01
N ALA A 955 -13.64 -3.74 -33.71
CA ALA A 955 -12.43 -3.76 -34.53
C ALA A 955 -12.76 -3.76 -36.03
N ARG A 956 -11.99 -3.02 -36.80
CA ARG A 956 -12.03 -3.03 -38.25
C ARG A 956 -10.63 -3.32 -38.82
N ARG A 957 -10.54 -4.34 -39.66
CA ARG A 957 -9.28 -4.72 -40.31
C ARG A 957 -8.81 -3.63 -41.26
N THR A 958 -7.51 -3.49 -41.42
CA THR A 958 -6.90 -2.53 -42.35
C THR A 958 -5.64 -3.14 -42.97
N ASP A 959 -5.35 -2.74 -44.22
CA ASP A 959 -4.07 -3.00 -44.85
C ASP A 959 -3.13 -1.80 -44.87
N LEU A 960 -3.39 -0.81 -43.98
CA LEU A 960 -2.77 0.51 -43.80
C LEU A 960 -3.17 1.54 -44.86
N LYS A 961 -3.76 1.13 -45.99
CA LYS A 961 -4.32 2.06 -47.01
C LYS A 961 -5.83 2.12 -46.93
N LYS A 962 -6.47 0.98 -46.70
CA LYS A 962 -7.94 0.84 -46.70
C LYS A 962 -8.38 -0.04 -45.57
N THR A 963 -9.51 0.29 -44.98
CA THR A 963 -10.20 -0.60 -44.06
C THR A 963 -10.91 -1.69 -44.85
N GLN A 964 -10.93 -2.92 -44.33
CA GLN A 964 -11.48 -4.08 -45.01
C GLN A 964 -12.61 -4.71 -44.17
N GLY A 965 -13.67 -5.09 -44.78
CA GLY A 965 -14.82 -5.76 -44.15
C GLY A 965 -15.63 -4.85 -43.23
N GLY A 966 -16.62 -5.42 -42.54
CA GLY A 966 -17.42 -4.75 -41.52
C GLY A 966 -16.70 -4.67 -40.18
N ILE A 967 -17.30 -3.95 -39.22
CA ILE A 967 -16.87 -3.93 -37.83
C ILE A 967 -17.12 -5.31 -37.22
N ARG A 968 -16.12 -5.87 -36.58
CA ARG A 968 -16.23 -7.08 -35.77
C ARG A 968 -16.31 -6.68 -34.31
N THR A 969 -17.30 -7.24 -33.63
CA THR A 969 -17.46 -7.07 -32.17
C THR A 969 -16.83 -8.26 -31.48
N GLU A 970 -15.96 -7.98 -30.51
CA GLU A 970 -15.33 -8.97 -29.65
C GLU A 970 -15.74 -8.69 -28.21
N PHE A 971 -16.24 -9.71 -27.52
CA PHE A 971 -16.52 -9.67 -26.08
C PHE A 971 -15.57 -10.63 -25.39
N TRP A 972 -14.92 -10.15 -24.35
CA TRP A 972 -14.00 -10.96 -23.58
C TRP A 972 -13.88 -10.49 -22.13
N ILE A 973 -13.38 -11.36 -21.28
CA ILE A 973 -13.13 -11.11 -19.86
C ILE A 973 -11.66 -11.43 -19.61
N GLY A 974 -10.95 -10.55 -18.96
CA GLY A 974 -9.54 -10.69 -18.63
C GLY A 974 -8.86 -9.36 -18.46
N GLU A 975 -7.62 -9.40 -18.00
CA GLU A 975 -6.82 -8.20 -17.83
C GLU A 975 -6.33 -7.63 -19.16
N THR A 976 -6.35 -6.32 -19.28
CA THR A 976 -5.68 -5.62 -20.38
C THR A 976 -4.16 -5.76 -20.25
N PHE A 977 -3.45 -5.72 -21.42
CA PHE A 977 -1.98 -5.74 -21.41
C PHE A 977 -1.38 -4.52 -20.72
#